data_8bb6ed1e249cfff3380b492088e9ed2c
#
_entry.id   8bb6ed1e249cfff3380b492088e9ed2c
#
_cell.length_a   1.000
_cell.length_b   1.000
_cell.length_c   1.000
_cell.angle_alpha   90.00
_cell.angle_beta   90.00
_cell.angle_gamma   90.00
#
_symmetry.space_group_name_H-M   'P 1'
#
loop_
_entity.id
_entity.type
_entity.pdbx_description
1 polymer ?
#
loop_
_entity_poly.entity_id
_entity_poly.type
_entity_poly.pdbx_seq_one_letter_code
_entity_poly.pdbx_strand_id
1 'polypeptide(L)'
;MLFHRFLMAFAIACVALFNAAPVLANGKDISFEADSVSVNDEDGSMVAVGNVEMKQAGMTLTADEVRYNRDADRAVANGNVVFVDADGAVHKSDIMTLDTEFTHIVAETLRSRYPDGSFLTAENGDIKTDRLSVFEGSRFSPCDCEFENGETPIWDLRSSSTRHNVETSTIIHRNVRMHILNVPVWYMPYLAHPDWTVRRRSGFLAPSLIVNTDLGLTAFIPYYKVIDETRDVEFTPYRFQHRGSALKTRYREYWDNSELNAALYTASVETYKKNRESVAAIDANYAARIGSGWDVNVRLKRASQDTFLRRYKFDNSKSLKSEIVAEKLDTVRYYRVEASDIQGLSAGDTSETDPTVLPHVFYEEISPGLRESQTIKTEISAIQVDNDEGHEMSRWTSNLELADRFDTGGIITEVKTGVIGSYYSVQKKPAAAATRTDDIGHLTPQASIGWRAPVSLTGATRAAVLEPRLQFAFVGGKDRTDDIPNRDSADYRIDEANLFLLNRYQGYDYLRPGTRADMGVSAVANDALVGDVTGFVGASYRLSGKASQGLAVNEDENLSDIVASLGVNPDIPFKISWSGRMASNNLELNESRTTISGAVRKLGYTVEHVQMAKPYFKSAASDLEEMKVSMSYSLPDGWTASATQVWDLSNGKTKRDSSTAALKWTGGIQNCLTISLDYDRDLQKDRDISSSDQFMLTVNFKYLGSITKNDLFKKNENK
;
A
#
# COMPACT_ATOMS: atom_id res chain seq x y z
N MET A 1 70.48 -3.80 1.73
CA MET A 1 70.66 -3.70 0.28
C MET A 1 70.25 -4.98 -0.48
N LEU A 2 69.69 -6.01 0.20
CA LEU A 2 69.21 -7.25 -0.44
C LEU A 2 67.65 -7.30 -0.64
N PHE A 3 66.92 -6.42 0.01
CA PHE A 3 65.46 -6.42 -0.08
C PHE A 3 64.90 -5.62 -1.28
N HIS A 4 65.70 -4.77 -1.88
CA HIS A 4 65.27 -3.97 -3.06
C HIS A 4 65.45 -4.70 -4.40
N ARG A 5 66.24 -5.77 -4.46
CA ARG A 5 66.44 -6.54 -5.68
C ARG A 5 65.42 -7.67 -5.89
N PHE A 6 64.68 -8.06 -4.83
CA PHE A 6 63.63 -9.09 -4.95
C PHE A 6 62.27 -8.50 -5.38
N LEU A 7 62.01 -7.22 -5.07
CA LEU A 7 60.78 -6.54 -5.48
C LEU A 7 60.80 -6.14 -6.99
N MET A 8 61.95 -5.90 -7.56
CA MET A 8 62.04 -5.55 -8.99
C MET A 8 61.96 -6.77 -9.93
N ALA A 9 62.37 -7.95 -9.48
CA ALA A 9 62.21 -9.19 -10.24
C ALA A 9 60.78 -9.74 -10.25
N PHE A 10 59.98 -9.45 -9.19
CA PHE A 10 58.56 -9.83 -9.10
C PHE A 10 57.65 -8.90 -9.91
N ALA A 11 58.01 -7.61 -10.02
CA ALA A 11 57.28 -6.64 -10.83
C ALA A 11 57.45 -6.87 -12.34
N ILE A 12 58.60 -7.42 -12.79
CA ILE A 12 58.83 -7.70 -14.19
C ILE A 12 58.19 -9.06 -14.61
N ALA A 13 58.03 -10.01 -13.70
CA ALA A 13 57.32 -11.26 -13.97
C ALA A 13 55.78 -11.08 -13.99
N CYS A 14 55.22 -10.12 -13.29
CA CYS A 14 53.79 -9.82 -13.36
C CYS A 14 53.34 -8.99 -14.57
N VAL A 15 54.25 -8.25 -15.20
CA VAL A 15 53.95 -7.45 -16.40
C VAL A 15 53.98 -8.30 -17.68
N ALA A 16 54.66 -9.46 -17.67
CA ALA A 16 54.71 -10.37 -18.81
C ALA A 16 53.51 -11.35 -18.94
N LEU A 17 52.63 -11.39 -17.92
CA LEU A 17 51.47 -12.28 -17.92
C LEU A 17 50.13 -11.55 -18.19
N PHE A 18 50.14 -10.24 -18.47
CA PHE A 18 48.93 -9.46 -18.71
C PHE A 18 48.80 -8.87 -20.11
N ASN A 19 49.58 -9.36 -21.08
CA ASN A 19 49.46 -8.97 -22.50
C ASN A 19 48.96 -10.10 -23.39
N ALA A 20 48.08 -10.97 -22.90
CA ALA A 20 47.14 -11.65 -23.79
C ALA A 20 45.89 -10.75 -23.83
N ALA A 21 45.87 -9.73 -24.67
CA ALA A 21 44.65 -9.08 -25.08
C ALA A 21 43.75 -10.20 -25.67
N PRO A 22 42.51 -10.35 -25.24
CA PRO A 22 41.57 -11.17 -25.97
C PRO A 22 41.50 -10.54 -27.37
N VAL A 23 41.86 -11.28 -28.37
CA VAL A 23 41.51 -10.98 -29.76
C VAL A 23 39.97 -10.94 -29.71
N LEU A 24 39.41 -9.75 -29.73
CA LEU A 24 38.00 -9.55 -30.01
C LEU A 24 37.80 -10.11 -31.41
N ALA A 25 37.30 -11.36 -31.50
CA ALA A 25 36.81 -11.91 -32.73
C ALA A 25 35.85 -10.88 -33.33
N ASN A 26 36.12 -10.43 -34.52
CA ASN A 26 35.18 -9.61 -35.27
C ASN A 26 33.89 -10.40 -35.35
N GLY A 27 32.75 -9.82 -34.87
CA GLY A 27 31.45 -10.48 -34.70
C GLY A 27 30.77 -11.01 -35.98
N LYS A 28 31.54 -11.40 -36.97
CA LYS A 28 31.13 -12.04 -38.22
C LYS A 28 31.57 -13.52 -38.34
N ASP A 29 32.32 -14.03 -37.39
CA ASP A 29 32.78 -15.44 -37.47
C ASP A 29 31.64 -16.35 -36.96
N ILE A 30 31.17 -17.25 -37.82
CA ILE A 30 30.24 -18.33 -37.49
C ILE A 30 31.05 -19.47 -36.88
N SER A 31 30.79 -19.84 -35.63
CA SER A 31 31.26 -21.11 -35.08
C SER A 31 30.29 -22.20 -35.48
N PHE A 32 30.82 -23.35 -35.87
CA PHE A 32 30.03 -24.44 -36.43
C PHE A 32 30.54 -25.77 -35.86
N GLU A 33 29.63 -26.58 -35.32
CA GLU A 33 29.90 -27.91 -34.78
C GLU A 33 28.87 -28.91 -35.31
N ALA A 34 29.28 -30.13 -35.68
CA ALA A 34 28.40 -31.22 -36.11
C ALA A 34 29.11 -32.58 -36.00
N ASP A 35 28.36 -33.69 -35.89
CA ASP A 35 28.92 -35.04 -35.83
C ASP A 35 29.61 -35.41 -37.17
N SER A 36 29.07 -34.98 -38.32
CA SER A 36 29.67 -35.15 -39.62
C SER A 36 29.37 -33.97 -40.55
N VAL A 37 30.36 -33.64 -41.40
CA VAL A 37 30.23 -32.56 -42.41
C VAL A 37 30.74 -33.09 -43.73
N SER A 38 29.90 -32.94 -44.77
CA SER A 38 30.28 -33.22 -46.17
C SER A 38 30.18 -31.94 -46.99
N VAL A 39 31.20 -31.67 -47.81
CA VAL A 39 31.26 -30.50 -48.69
C VAL A 39 31.32 -31.01 -50.12
N ASN A 40 30.47 -30.42 -50.98
CA ASN A 40 30.54 -30.66 -52.42
C ASN A 40 31.21 -29.47 -53.12
N ASP A 41 32.40 -29.68 -53.66
CA ASP A 41 33.20 -28.62 -54.28
C ASP A 41 32.64 -28.16 -55.63
N GLU A 42 31.75 -28.93 -56.28
CA GLU A 42 31.22 -28.61 -57.62
C GLU A 42 30.12 -27.52 -57.55
N ASP A 43 29.28 -27.54 -56.50
CA ASP A 43 28.17 -26.61 -56.33
C ASP A 43 28.25 -25.74 -55.05
N GLY A 44 29.37 -25.83 -54.33
CA GLY A 44 29.62 -25.09 -53.09
C GLY A 44 28.66 -25.43 -51.96
N SER A 45 27.98 -26.58 -52.02
CA SER A 45 27.03 -27.01 -51.00
C SER A 45 27.74 -27.72 -49.85
N MET A 46 27.26 -27.52 -48.63
CA MET A 46 27.71 -28.18 -47.42
C MET A 46 26.51 -28.84 -46.73
N VAL A 47 26.67 -30.07 -46.28
CA VAL A 47 25.68 -30.79 -45.48
C VAL A 47 26.31 -31.22 -44.17
N ALA A 48 25.76 -30.79 -43.09
CA ALA A 48 26.11 -31.16 -41.72
C ALA A 48 25.03 -32.03 -41.13
N VAL A 49 25.38 -33.10 -40.46
CA VAL A 49 24.43 -34.07 -39.88
C VAL A 49 24.86 -34.44 -38.47
N GLY A 50 23.88 -34.51 -37.57
CA GLY A 50 24.01 -34.91 -36.19
C GLY A 50 24.47 -33.78 -35.27
N ASN A 51 23.66 -33.45 -34.29
CA ASN A 51 23.91 -32.43 -33.24
C ASN A 51 24.51 -31.13 -33.79
N VAL A 52 23.96 -30.65 -34.93
CA VAL A 52 24.48 -29.43 -35.56
C VAL A 52 24.21 -28.22 -34.66
N GLU A 53 25.29 -27.49 -34.35
CA GLU A 53 25.21 -26.20 -33.63
C GLU A 53 25.93 -25.10 -34.42
N MET A 54 25.26 -23.98 -34.64
CA MET A 54 25.80 -22.78 -35.28
C MET A 54 25.63 -21.58 -34.34
N LYS A 55 26.70 -20.80 -34.14
CA LYS A 55 26.67 -19.58 -33.30
C LYS A 55 27.22 -18.39 -34.03
N GLN A 56 26.53 -17.27 -33.95
CA GLN A 56 26.97 -15.99 -34.50
C GLN A 56 26.38 -14.83 -33.73
N ALA A 57 27.16 -13.84 -33.36
CA ALA A 57 26.72 -12.58 -32.77
C ALA A 57 25.75 -12.75 -31.59
N GLY A 58 25.91 -13.79 -30.75
CA GLY A 58 25.02 -14.08 -29.61
C GLY A 58 23.76 -14.89 -29.97
N MET A 59 23.53 -15.19 -31.22
CA MET A 59 22.47 -16.07 -31.71
C MET A 59 23.00 -17.52 -31.82
N THR A 60 22.11 -18.49 -31.61
CA THR A 60 22.43 -19.92 -31.68
C THR A 60 21.37 -20.67 -32.46
N LEU A 61 21.75 -21.49 -33.41
CA LEU A 61 20.91 -22.43 -34.13
C LEU A 61 21.36 -23.86 -33.82
N THR A 62 20.42 -24.74 -33.46
CA THR A 62 20.66 -26.18 -33.35
C THR A 62 19.67 -26.94 -34.23
N ALA A 63 20.11 -28.04 -34.85
CA ALA A 63 19.28 -28.89 -35.71
C ALA A 63 19.85 -30.29 -35.83
N ASP A 64 19.07 -31.25 -36.37
CA ASP A 64 19.55 -32.59 -36.69
C ASP A 64 20.40 -32.59 -37.99
N GLU A 65 20.03 -31.75 -38.97
CA GLU A 65 20.71 -31.58 -40.22
C GLU A 65 20.70 -30.12 -40.69
N VAL A 66 21.78 -29.60 -41.23
CA VAL A 66 21.85 -28.31 -41.91
C VAL A 66 22.46 -28.45 -43.29
N ARG A 67 21.75 -27.97 -44.30
CA ARG A 67 22.21 -27.87 -45.68
C ARG A 67 22.46 -26.42 -46.03
N TYR A 68 23.67 -26.08 -46.33
CA TYR A 68 24.09 -24.73 -46.73
C TYR A 68 24.44 -24.70 -48.22
N ASN A 69 23.90 -23.71 -48.91
CA ASN A 69 24.24 -23.42 -50.30
C ASN A 69 24.88 -22.04 -50.38
N ARG A 70 26.15 -22.02 -50.74
CA ARG A 70 26.99 -20.81 -50.78
C ARG A 70 26.52 -19.81 -51.82
N ASP A 71 26.12 -20.30 -53.00
CA ASP A 71 25.73 -19.44 -54.12
C ASP A 71 24.39 -18.77 -53.90
N ALA A 72 23.49 -19.41 -53.14
CA ALA A 72 22.21 -18.89 -52.79
C ALA A 72 22.21 -18.10 -51.44
N ASP A 73 23.34 -18.10 -50.72
CA ASP A 73 23.48 -17.57 -49.35
C ASP A 73 22.32 -18.03 -48.45
N ARG A 74 22.03 -19.34 -48.45
CA ARG A 74 20.90 -19.93 -47.78
C ARG A 74 21.28 -21.22 -47.08
N ALA A 75 20.88 -21.30 -45.78
CA ALA A 75 20.95 -22.53 -45.03
C ALA A 75 19.52 -23.06 -44.79
N VAL A 76 19.33 -24.36 -44.88
CA VAL A 76 18.08 -25.06 -44.53
C VAL A 76 18.39 -26.00 -43.39
N ALA A 77 17.85 -25.73 -42.22
CA ALA A 77 17.93 -26.55 -41.03
C ALA A 77 16.69 -27.47 -40.96
N ASN A 78 16.91 -28.75 -40.72
CA ASN A 78 15.85 -29.76 -40.65
C ASN A 78 15.97 -30.57 -39.35
N GLY A 79 14.84 -30.94 -38.78
CA GLY A 79 14.72 -31.80 -37.62
C GLY A 79 15.09 -31.09 -36.31
N ASN A 80 14.16 -31.05 -35.37
CA ASN A 80 14.32 -30.46 -34.02
C ASN A 80 14.99 -29.07 -34.01
N VAL A 81 14.68 -28.24 -35.01
CA VAL A 81 15.34 -26.94 -35.18
C VAL A 81 14.99 -26.00 -34.02
N VAL A 82 16.02 -25.49 -33.33
CA VAL A 82 15.90 -24.47 -32.30
C VAL A 82 16.80 -23.30 -32.65
N PHE A 83 16.21 -22.12 -32.78
CA PHE A 83 16.91 -20.87 -32.97
C PHE A 83 16.71 -19.97 -31.77
N VAL A 84 17.80 -19.51 -31.17
CA VAL A 84 17.78 -18.51 -30.08
C VAL A 84 18.33 -17.21 -30.64
N ASP A 85 17.51 -16.17 -30.63
CA ASP A 85 17.92 -14.85 -31.10
C ASP A 85 18.79 -14.08 -30.09
N ALA A 86 19.29 -12.93 -30.49
CA ALA A 86 20.16 -12.10 -29.63
C ALA A 86 19.46 -11.55 -28.39
N ASP A 87 18.14 -11.43 -28.42
CA ASP A 87 17.32 -10.95 -27.30
C ASP A 87 16.88 -12.08 -26.33
N GLY A 88 17.24 -13.33 -26.68
CA GLY A 88 16.95 -14.53 -25.89
C GLY A 88 15.57 -15.15 -26.17
N ALA A 89 14.89 -14.74 -27.24
CA ALA A 89 13.69 -15.44 -27.69
C ALA A 89 14.07 -16.78 -28.34
N VAL A 90 13.28 -17.81 -28.04
CA VAL A 90 13.52 -19.19 -28.52
C VAL A 90 12.45 -19.53 -29.56
N HIS A 91 12.92 -19.85 -30.77
CA HIS A 91 12.08 -20.22 -31.90
C HIS A 91 12.32 -21.70 -32.26
N LYS A 92 11.25 -22.49 -32.31
CA LYS A 92 11.30 -23.92 -32.62
C LYS A 92 10.48 -24.21 -33.87
N SER A 93 10.97 -25.10 -34.74
CA SER A 93 10.26 -25.55 -35.93
C SER A 93 10.83 -26.89 -36.37
N ASP A 94 10.13 -27.59 -37.27
CA ASP A 94 10.65 -28.79 -37.90
C ASP A 94 11.62 -28.43 -39.04
N ILE A 95 11.38 -27.28 -39.69
CA ILE A 95 12.18 -26.77 -40.79
C ILE A 95 12.34 -25.26 -40.69
N MET A 96 13.61 -24.78 -40.79
CA MET A 96 13.91 -23.36 -40.91
C MET A 96 14.85 -23.10 -42.08
N THR A 97 14.53 -22.10 -42.85
CA THR A 97 15.41 -21.56 -43.91
C THR A 97 15.93 -20.21 -43.45
N LEU A 98 17.22 -19.97 -43.46
CA LEU A 98 17.86 -18.78 -42.94
C LEU A 98 19.01 -18.31 -43.85
N ASP A 99 19.31 -17.01 -43.79
CA ASP A 99 20.53 -16.45 -44.37
C ASP A 99 21.74 -16.69 -43.44
N THR A 100 22.94 -16.45 -43.92
CA THR A 100 24.17 -16.67 -43.14
C THR A 100 24.39 -15.66 -42.03
N GLU A 101 23.71 -14.53 -42.06
CA GLU A 101 23.77 -13.49 -41.01
C GLU A 101 22.68 -13.68 -39.94
N PHE A 102 21.80 -14.69 -40.06
CA PHE A 102 20.65 -14.95 -39.18
C PHE A 102 19.68 -13.75 -39.08
N THR A 103 19.65 -12.92 -40.14
CA THR A 103 18.79 -11.73 -40.19
C THR A 103 17.41 -11.99 -40.76
N HIS A 104 17.27 -13.03 -41.60
CA HIS A 104 16.02 -13.44 -42.23
C HIS A 104 15.83 -14.96 -42.11
N ILE A 105 14.74 -15.33 -41.41
CA ILE A 105 14.40 -16.72 -41.11
C ILE A 105 12.97 -16.99 -41.57
N VAL A 106 12.76 -18.02 -42.36
CA VAL A 106 11.43 -18.53 -42.75
C VAL A 106 11.24 -19.89 -42.10
N ALA A 107 10.18 -20.07 -41.36
CA ALA A 107 9.86 -21.29 -40.63
C ALA A 107 8.42 -21.74 -40.87
N GLU A 108 8.22 -23.06 -40.97
CA GLU A 108 6.91 -23.69 -41.03
C GLU A 108 6.60 -24.28 -39.66
N THR A 109 5.31 -24.23 -39.22
CA THR A 109 4.89 -24.75 -37.91
C THR A 109 5.69 -24.15 -36.75
N LEU A 110 5.82 -22.82 -36.77
CA LEU A 110 6.66 -22.08 -35.85
C LEU A 110 6.09 -22.04 -34.42
N ARG A 111 6.95 -22.19 -33.41
CA ARG A 111 6.66 -21.99 -31.98
C ARG A 111 7.76 -21.10 -31.41
N SER A 112 7.34 -19.91 -30.94
CA SER A 112 8.24 -18.92 -30.37
C SER A 112 7.92 -18.66 -28.91
N ARG A 113 8.93 -18.65 -28.06
CA ARG A 113 8.83 -18.26 -26.65
C ARG A 113 9.72 -17.05 -26.39
N TYR A 114 9.13 -16.00 -25.86
CA TYR A 114 9.81 -14.74 -25.59
C TYR A 114 10.33 -14.66 -24.14
N PRO A 115 11.31 -13.78 -23.83
CA PRO A 115 11.92 -13.69 -22.50
C PRO A 115 10.96 -13.37 -21.35
N ASP A 116 9.83 -12.73 -21.62
CA ASP A 116 8.78 -12.43 -20.63
C ASP A 116 7.85 -13.61 -20.33
N GLY A 117 8.10 -14.77 -20.97
CA GLY A 117 7.29 -15.98 -20.87
C GLY A 117 6.09 -16.00 -21.82
N SER A 118 5.85 -14.95 -22.61
CA SER A 118 4.82 -14.97 -23.65
C SER A 118 5.23 -15.93 -24.78
N PHE A 119 4.23 -16.46 -25.48
CA PHE A 119 4.50 -17.34 -26.62
C PHE A 119 3.64 -16.97 -27.84
N LEU A 120 4.16 -17.33 -29.01
CA LEU A 120 3.47 -17.23 -30.29
C LEU A 120 3.65 -18.52 -31.07
N THR A 121 2.57 -19.07 -31.62
CA THR A 121 2.64 -20.13 -32.64
C THR A 121 2.08 -19.61 -33.94
N ALA A 122 2.61 -20.10 -35.07
CA ALA A 122 2.13 -19.72 -36.39
C ALA A 122 2.25 -20.91 -37.36
N GLU A 123 1.35 -20.93 -38.36
CA GLU A 123 1.47 -21.88 -39.47
C GLU A 123 2.72 -21.59 -40.28
N ASN A 124 2.97 -20.30 -40.57
CA ASN A 124 4.15 -19.81 -41.24
C ASN A 124 4.71 -18.57 -40.52
N GLY A 125 6.04 -18.49 -40.41
CA GLY A 125 6.75 -17.33 -39.86
C GLY A 125 7.83 -16.83 -40.81
N ASP A 126 7.77 -15.55 -41.14
CA ASP A 126 8.84 -14.79 -41.81
C ASP A 126 9.41 -13.82 -40.76
N ILE A 127 10.53 -14.22 -40.16
CA ILE A 127 11.18 -13.51 -39.06
C ILE A 127 12.31 -12.66 -39.63
N LYS A 128 12.27 -11.36 -39.38
CA LYS A 128 13.37 -10.43 -39.62
C LYS A 128 13.81 -9.85 -38.28
N THR A 129 14.98 -10.25 -37.84
CA THR A 129 15.48 -9.93 -36.50
C THR A 129 15.71 -8.44 -36.28
N ASP A 130 15.83 -7.65 -37.32
CA ASP A 130 16.13 -6.21 -37.28
C ASP A 130 14.93 -5.30 -37.67
N ARG A 131 13.81 -5.87 -38.16
CA ARG A 131 12.73 -5.04 -38.76
C ARG A 131 11.32 -5.53 -38.43
N LEU A 132 10.68 -6.14 -39.41
CA LEU A 132 9.29 -6.55 -39.40
C LEU A 132 9.16 -8.05 -39.62
N SER A 133 8.77 -8.78 -38.59
CA SER A 133 8.40 -10.18 -38.70
C SER A 133 6.91 -10.34 -38.96
N VAL A 134 6.53 -11.34 -39.78
CA VAL A 134 5.14 -11.66 -40.13
C VAL A 134 4.85 -13.11 -39.81
N PHE A 135 3.73 -13.35 -39.12
CA PHE A 135 3.27 -14.66 -38.69
C PHE A 135 1.86 -14.89 -39.21
N GLU A 136 1.62 -15.94 -39.97
CA GLU A 136 0.34 -16.31 -40.56
C GLU A 136 -0.32 -17.44 -39.73
N GLY A 137 -1.66 -17.41 -39.60
CA GLY A 137 -2.39 -18.40 -38.82
C GLY A 137 -1.93 -18.43 -37.36
N SER A 138 -1.72 -17.24 -36.76
CA SER A 138 -1.00 -17.12 -35.49
C SER A 138 -1.89 -17.22 -34.27
N ARG A 139 -1.30 -17.73 -33.18
CA ARG A 139 -1.87 -17.79 -31.84
C ARG A 139 -0.86 -17.18 -30.87
N PHE A 140 -1.26 -16.15 -30.13
CA PHE A 140 -0.42 -15.46 -29.16
C PHE A 140 -1.04 -15.51 -27.76
N SER A 141 -0.21 -15.75 -26.75
CA SER A 141 -0.62 -15.60 -25.35
C SER A 141 0.55 -15.09 -24.51
N PRO A 142 0.30 -14.14 -23.59
CA PRO A 142 1.30 -13.73 -22.61
C PRO A 142 1.30 -14.63 -21.35
N CYS A 143 0.46 -15.66 -21.32
CA CYS A 143 0.44 -16.63 -20.25
C CYS A 143 1.63 -17.59 -20.40
N ASP A 144 2.49 -17.64 -19.39
CA ASP A 144 3.51 -18.67 -19.31
C ASP A 144 2.82 -20.01 -19.06
N CYS A 145 2.84 -20.89 -20.05
CA CYS A 145 2.34 -22.26 -19.95
C CYS A 145 3.31 -23.19 -20.67
N GLU A 146 3.44 -24.42 -20.19
CA GLU A 146 4.22 -25.45 -20.87
C GLU A 146 3.51 -25.94 -22.13
N PHE A 147 3.51 -25.09 -23.14
CA PHE A 147 2.83 -25.34 -24.41
C PHE A 147 3.39 -26.60 -25.12
N GLU A 148 4.62 -26.96 -24.83
CA GLU A 148 5.29 -28.17 -25.35
C GLU A 148 4.61 -29.45 -24.87
N ASN A 149 3.97 -29.42 -23.70
CA ASN A 149 3.22 -30.55 -23.14
C ASN A 149 1.73 -30.57 -23.57
N GLY A 150 1.32 -29.73 -24.52
CA GLY A 150 -0.05 -29.62 -24.99
C GLY A 150 -0.98 -28.84 -24.06
N GLU A 151 -0.46 -28.11 -23.09
CA GLU A 151 -1.25 -27.26 -22.21
C GLU A 151 -1.91 -26.12 -22.98
N THR A 152 -3.17 -25.88 -22.66
CA THR A 152 -3.91 -24.77 -23.26
C THR A 152 -3.78 -23.53 -22.36
N PRO A 153 -3.34 -22.38 -22.90
CA PRO A 153 -3.27 -21.16 -22.14
C PRO A 153 -4.69 -20.75 -21.67
N ILE A 154 -4.75 -20.09 -20.52
CA ILE A 154 -6.01 -19.59 -19.96
C ILE A 154 -6.70 -18.63 -20.91
N TRP A 155 -5.90 -17.79 -21.62
CA TRP A 155 -6.41 -16.97 -22.68
C TRP A 155 -5.39 -16.80 -23.81
N ASP A 156 -5.87 -16.70 -25.02
CA ASP A 156 -5.07 -16.48 -26.21
C ASP A 156 -5.77 -15.58 -27.24
N LEU A 157 -4.97 -15.02 -28.12
CA LEU A 157 -5.39 -14.26 -29.29
C LEU A 157 -5.09 -15.10 -30.54
N ARG A 158 -6.11 -15.49 -31.28
CA ARG A 158 -5.97 -16.17 -32.58
C ARG A 158 -6.24 -15.19 -33.69
N SER A 159 -5.30 -15.03 -34.56
CA SER A 159 -5.33 -14.02 -35.63
C SER A 159 -4.96 -14.62 -36.99
N SER A 160 -5.54 -14.06 -38.06
CA SER A 160 -5.18 -14.47 -39.43
C SER A 160 -3.75 -14.07 -39.76
N SER A 161 -3.26 -12.96 -39.19
CA SER A 161 -1.88 -12.48 -39.34
C SER A 161 -1.46 -11.67 -38.13
N THR A 162 -0.25 -11.93 -37.64
CA THR A 162 0.43 -11.13 -36.61
C THR A 162 1.70 -10.54 -37.21
N ARG A 163 1.95 -9.26 -36.94
CA ARG A 163 3.15 -8.53 -37.35
C ARG A 163 3.88 -8.03 -36.12
N HIS A 164 5.14 -8.35 -35.98
CA HIS A 164 6.01 -7.79 -34.95
C HIS A 164 6.99 -6.82 -35.60
N ASN A 165 6.84 -5.55 -35.27
CA ASN A 165 7.73 -4.50 -35.74
C ASN A 165 8.71 -4.16 -34.59
N VAL A 166 9.97 -4.53 -34.74
CA VAL A 166 11.03 -4.34 -33.74
C VAL A 166 11.35 -2.85 -33.57
N GLU A 167 11.40 -2.05 -34.67
CA GLU A 167 11.71 -0.62 -34.60
C GLU A 167 10.71 0.17 -33.74
N THR A 168 9.43 -0.20 -33.82
CA THR A 168 8.35 0.46 -33.07
C THR A 168 7.95 -0.32 -31.83
N SER A 169 8.62 -1.44 -31.57
CA SER A 169 8.33 -2.35 -30.44
C SER A 169 6.83 -2.67 -30.34
N THR A 170 6.22 -3.05 -31.49
CA THR A 170 4.77 -3.21 -31.61
C THR A 170 4.39 -4.54 -32.23
N ILE A 171 3.48 -5.26 -31.59
CA ILE A 171 2.81 -6.44 -32.13
C ILE A 171 1.42 -6.04 -32.61
N ILE A 172 1.12 -6.32 -33.88
CA ILE A 172 -0.15 -5.98 -34.55
C ILE A 172 -0.82 -7.27 -34.99
N HIS A 173 -2.03 -7.49 -34.55
CA HIS A 173 -2.85 -8.64 -34.93
C HIS A 173 -4.00 -8.20 -35.85
N ARG A 174 -4.36 -9.02 -36.84
CA ARG A 174 -5.50 -8.83 -37.73
C ARG A 174 -6.50 -9.97 -37.61
N ASN A 175 -7.79 -9.61 -37.70
CA ASN A 175 -8.92 -10.55 -37.56
C ASN A 175 -8.80 -11.39 -36.28
N VAL A 176 -8.63 -10.72 -35.13
CA VAL A 176 -8.36 -11.33 -33.84
C VAL A 176 -9.59 -11.90 -33.21
N ARG A 177 -9.53 -13.15 -32.76
CA ARG A 177 -10.50 -13.75 -31.85
C ARG A 177 -9.80 -14.02 -30.53
N MET A 178 -10.32 -13.39 -29.47
CA MET A 178 -9.85 -13.65 -28.11
C MET A 178 -10.57 -14.87 -27.55
N HIS A 179 -9.81 -15.82 -27.04
CA HIS A 179 -10.32 -17.02 -26.39
C HIS A 179 -9.97 -16.99 -24.90
N ILE A 180 -10.92 -17.42 -24.05
CA ILE A 180 -10.71 -17.72 -22.63
C ILE A 180 -11.08 -19.17 -22.43
N LEU A 181 -10.17 -19.98 -21.88
CA LEU A 181 -10.33 -21.44 -21.73
C LEU A 181 -10.80 -22.09 -23.04
N ASN A 182 -10.20 -21.69 -24.16
CA ASN A 182 -10.51 -22.15 -25.52
C ASN A 182 -11.90 -21.74 -26.08
N VAL A 183 -12.68 -20.94 -25.34
CA VAL A 183 -13.98 -20.41 -25.78
C VAL A 183 -13.78 -19.03 -26.40
N PRO A 184 -14.23 -18.76 -27.65
CA PRO A 184 -14.13 -17.44 -28.24
C PRO A 184 -15.10 -16.47 -27.55
N VAL A 185 -14.53 -15.39 -26.95
CA VAL A 185 -15.30 -14.42 -26.16
C VAL A 185 -15.40 -13.05 -26.83
N TRP A 186 -14.46 -12.72 -27.71
CA TRP A 186 -14.44 -11.43 -28.38
C TRP A 186 -13.77 -11.49 -29.75
N TYR A 187 -14.20 -10.61 -30.68
CA TYR A 187 -13.61 -10.43 -32.00
C TYR A 187 -13.24 -8.96 -32.25
N MET A 188 -12.06 -8.74 -32.80
CA MET A 188 -11.56 -7.44 -33.21
C MET A 188 -10.91 -7.54 -34.60
N PRO A 189 -11.25 -6.65 -35.56
CA PRO A 189 -10.59 -6.66 -36.86
C PRO A 189 -9.11 -6.26 -36.78
N TYR A 190 -8.73 -5.51 -35.75
CA TYR A 190 -7.39 -5.00 -35.52
C TYR A 190 -7.14 -4.85 -34.03
N LEU A 191 -5.99 -5.34 -33.57
CA LEU A 191 -5.47 -5.15 -32.22
C LEU A 191 -3.97 -4.88 -32.32
N ALA A 192 -3.49 -3.87 -31.61
CA ALA A 192 -2.08 -3.57 -31.46
C ALA A 192 -1.70 -3.42 -29.98
N HIS A 193 -0.61 -4.04 -29.59
CA HIS A 193 -0.05 -3.90 -28.25
C HIS A 193 1.48 -3.80 -28.33
N PRO A 194 2.14 -3.26 -27.27
CA PRO A 194 3.59 -3.28 -27.19
C PRO A 194 4.12 -4.71 -27.12
N ASP A 195 5.34 -4.88 -27.55
CA ASP A 195 6.08 -6.11 -27.27
C ASP A 195 6.64 -6.12 -25.82
N TRP A 196 7.34 -7.21 -25.46
CA TRP A 196 7.90 -7.43 -24.12
C TRP A 196 9.01 -6.45 -23.72
N THR A 197 9.58 -5.70 -24.65
CA THR A 197 10.65 -4.71 -24.37
C THR A 197 10.09 -3.39 -23.83
N VAL A 198 8.82 -3.11 -24.13
CA VAL A 198 8.15 -1.85 -23.77
C VAL A 198 7.41 -1.98 -22.45
N ARG A 199 7.88 -1.29 -21.43
CA ARG A 199 7.24 -1.28 -20.11
C ARG A 199 5.97 -0.40 -20.04
N ARG A 200 5.92 0.68 -20.82
CA ARG A 200 4.84 1.68 -20.76
C ARG A 200 4.46 2.13 -22.16
N ARG A 201 3.19 2.06 -22.49
CA ARG A 201 2.66 2.54 -23.78
C ARG A 201 1.28 3.20 -23.61
N SER A 202 1.05 4.27 -24.39
CA SER A 202 -0.26 4.91 -24.48
C SER A 202 -1.27 3.99 -25.15
N GLY A 203 -2.48 3.92 -24.58
CA GLY A 203 -3.56 3.09 -25.10
C GLY A 203 -4.77 3.01 -24.17
N PHE A 204 -5.82 2.36 -24.63
CA PHE A 204 -6.97 2.04 -23.80
C PHE A 204 -6.65 0.91 -22.82
N LEU A 205 -7.06 1.07 -21.57
CA LEU A 205 -6.99 0.04 -20.55
C LEU A 205 -8.28 -0.82 -20.57
N ALA A 206 -8.28 -1.90 -19.79
CA ALA A 206 -9.42 -2.78 -19.71
C ALA A 206 -10.69 -2.04 -19.29
N PRO A 207 -11.82 -2.26 -19.98
CA PRO A 207 -13.09 -1.66 -19.61
C PRO A 207 -13.61 -2.27 -18.30
N SER A 208 -14.35 -1.47 -17.53
CA SER A 208 -15.03 -1.94 -16.31
C SER A 208 -16.51 -1.59 -16.35
N LEU A 209 -17.31 -2.49 -15.78
CA LEU A 209 -18.75 -2.34 -15.66
C LEU A 209 -19.16 -2.43 -14.19
N ILE A 210 -19.92 -1.46 -13.74
CA ILE A 210 -20.49 -1.42 -12.40
C ILE A 210 -22.01 -1.32 -12.54
N VAL A 211 -22.73 -2.10 -11.78
CA VAL A 211 -24.17 -1.99 -11.61
C VAL A 211 -24.46 -1.54 -10.20
N ASN A 212 -25.07 -0.37 -10.04
CA ASN A 212 -25.42 0.21 -8.77
C ASN A 212 -26.89 0.61 -8.75
N THR A 213 -27.60 0.40 -7.68
CA THR A 213 -29.04 0.67 -7.59
C THR A 213 -29.38 2.15 -7.70
N ASP A 214 -28.49 3.08 -7.29
CA ASP A 214 -28.69 4.54 -7.41
C ASP A 214 -28.14 5.10 -8.74
N LEU A 215 -26.94 4.67 -9.14
CA LEU A 215 -26.26 5.19 -10.34
C LEU A 215 -26.70 4.49 -11.63
N GLY A 216 -27.32 3.32 -11.52
CA GLY A 216 -27.62 2.43 -12.65
C GLY A 216 -26.38 1.72 -13.18
N LEU A 217 -26.46 1.28 -14.43
CA LEU A 217 -25.31 0.73 -15.14
C LEU A 217 -24.29 1.84 -15.38
N THR A 218 -23.06 1.64 -14.92
CA THR A 218 -21.93 2.53 -15.13
C THR A 218 -20.88 1.81 -15.93
N ALA A 219 -20.51 2.36 -17.07
CA ALA A 219 -19.43 1.86 -17.91
C ALA A 219 -18.31 2.90 -17.99
N PHE A 220 -17.07 2.43 -17.98
CA PHE A 220 -15.92 3.29 -18.21
C PHE A 220 -14.77 2.53 -18.85
N ILE A 221 -14.03 3.22 -19.72
CA ILE A 221 -12.86 2.72 -20.42
C ILE A 221 -11.75 3.74 -20.23
N PRO A 222 -10.75 3.47 -19.38
CA PRO A 222 -9.65 4.40 -19.18
C PRO A 222 -8.77 4.48 -20.43
N TYR A 223 -8.28 5.68 -20.74
CA TYR A 223 -7.23 5.90 -21.73
C TYR A 223 -5.97 6.39 -21.03
N TYR A 224 -4.92 5.62 -21.14
CA TYR A 224 -3.62 5.91 -20.58
C TYR A 224 -2.71 6.56 -21.62
N LYS A 225 -2.10 7.69 -21.30
CA LYS A 225 -1.19 8.43 -22.17
C LYS A 225 0.19 8.57 -21.48
N VAL A 226 1.20 7.96 -22.04
CA VAL A 226 2.60 8.23 -21.70
C VAL A 226 2.97 9.59 -22.31
N ILE A 227 3.46 10.51 -21.49
CA ILE A 227 3.97 11.81 -21.92
C ILE A 227 5.46 11.65 -22.24
N ASP A 228 6.22 11.11 -21.27
CA ASP A 228 7.63 10.74 -21.39
C ASP A 228 8.02 9.66 -20.36
N GLU A 229 9.30 9.47 -20.11
CA GLU A 229 9.82 8.42 -19.21
C GLU A 229 9.36 8.59 -17.76
N THR A 230 9.08 9.80 -17.32
CA THR A 230 8.74 10.13 -15.93
C THR A 230 7.30 10.60 -15.75
N ARG A 231 6.57 10.90 -16.83
CA ARG A 231 5.23 11.50 -16.79
C ARG A 231 4.20 10.68 -17.55
N ASP A 232 3.03 10.63 -16.98
CA ASP A 232 1.85 10.06 -17.65
C ASP A 232 0.55 10.72 -17.21
N VAL A 233 -0.49 10.51 -18.00
CA VAL A 233 -1.85 10.92 -17.69
C VAL A 233 -2.84 9.82 -18.06
N GLU A 234 -3.84 9.62 -17.22
CA GLU A 234 -4.95 8.68 -17.43
C GLU A 234 -6.26 9.46 -17.45
N PHE A 235 -7.03 9.26 -18.51
CA PHE A 235 -8.38 9.80 -18.65
C PHE A 235 -9.38 8.67 -18.49
N THR A 236 -10.26 8.76 -17.51
CA THR A 236 -11.32 7.77 -17.28
C THR A 236 -12.68 8.44 -17.41
N PRO A 237 -13.34 8.36 -18.57
CA PRO A 237 -14.70 8.83 -18.75
C PRO A 237 -15.69 7.83 -18.11
N TYR A 238 -16.62 8.33 -17.28
CA TYR A 238 -17.71 7.58 -16.68
C TYR A 238 -19.03 7.97 -17.33
N ARG A 239 -19.84 6.99 -17.64
CA ARG A 239 -21.22 7.17 -18.03
C ARG A 239 -22.13 6.45 -17.06
N PHE A 240 -22.87 7.21 -16.26
CA PHE A 240 -23.89 6.71 -15.33
C PHE A 240 -25.23 6.69 -16.02
N GLN A 241 -25.94 5.57 -15.95
CA GLN A 241 -27.26 5.43 -16.59
C GLN A 241 -28.25 6.46 -16.05
N HIS A 242 -28.25 6.74 -14.74
CA HIS A 242 -29.24 7.60 -14.09
C HIS A 242 -28.72 8.99 -13.73
N ARG A 243 -27.39 9.22 -13.64
CA ARG A 243 -26.81 10.38 -12.98
C ARG A 243 -25.86 11.22 -13.86
N GLY A 244 -25.87 11.03 -15.18
CA GLY A 244 -25.07 11.86 -16.09
C GLY A 244 -23.70 11.26 -16.41
N SER A 245 -22.67 12.11 -16.52
CA SER A 245 -21.32 11.71 -16.93
C SER A 245 -20.27 12.40 -16.08
N ALA A 246 -19.15 11.73 -15.86
CA ALA A 246 -17.98 12.29 -15.19
C ALA A 246 -16.71 11.95 -15.96
N LEU A 247 -15.68 12.73 -15.74
CA LEU A 247 -14.31 12.47 -16.19
C LEU A 247 -13.38 12.51 -15.00
N LYS A 248 -12.63 11.44 -14.78
CA LYS A 248 -11.48 11.43 -13.89
C LYS A 248 -10.22 11.57 -14.74
N THR A 249 -9.42 12.58 -14.45
CA THR A 249 -8.11 12.78 -15.04
C THR A 249 -7.07 12.57 -13.95
N ARG A 250 -6.19 11.58 -14.09
CA ARG A 250 -5.09 11.32 -13.17
C ARG A 250 -3.78 11.65 -13.86
N TYR A 251 -3.00 12.55 -13.29
CA TYR A 251 -1.65 12.89 -13.72
C TYR A 251 -0.64 12.36 -12.73
N ARG A 252 0.47 11.78 -13.23
CA ARG A 252 1.60 11.31 -12.42
C ARG A 252 2.89 11.83 -13.00
N GLU A 253 3.78 12.25 -12.11
CA GLU A 253 5.12 12.69 -12.45
C GLU A 253 6.11 12.29 -11.37
N TYR A 254 7.28 11.86 -11.79
CA TYR A 254 8.32 11.33 -10.93
C TYR A 254 9.65 12.00 -11.24
N TRP A 255 10.32 12.42 -10.21
CA TRP A 255 11.67 12.96 -10.23
C TRP A 255 12.58 12.10 -9.35
N ASP A 256 13.87 12.31 -9.35
CA ASP A 256 14.82 11.50 -8.58
C ASP A 256 14.46 11.41 -7.09
N ASN A 257 14.01 12.53 -6.49
CA ASN A 257 13.71 12.63 -5.07
C ASN A 257 12.27 13.04 -4.77
N SER A 258 11.38 13.05 -5.76
CA SER A 258 9.99 13.46 -5.55
C SER A 258 9.02 12.78 -6.50
N GLU A 259 7.76 12.71 -6.08
CA GLU A 259 6.66 12.19 -6.88
C GLU A 259 5.40 13.04 -6.73
N LEU A 260 4.67 13.21 -7.83
CA LEU A 260 3.35 13.84 -7.88
C LEU A 260 2.32 12.85 -8.43
N ASN A 261 1.21 12.70 -7.72
CA ASN A 261 0.03 11.97 -8.18
C ASN A 261 -1.19 12.86 -7.94
N ALA A 262 -1.82 13.33 -8.99
CA ALA A 262 -2.96 14.24 -8.92
C ALA A 262 -4.14 13.67 -9.70
N ALA A 263 -5.30 13.59 -9.07
CA ALA A 263 -6.57 13.22 -9.70
C ALA A 263 -7.54 14.38 -9.66
N LEU A 264 -8.06 14.76 -10.82
CA LEU A 264 -9.13 15.73 -10.97
C LEU A 264 -10.39 15.00 -11.41
N TYR A 265 -11.47 15.19 -10.66
CA TYR A 265 -12.80 14.69 -10.98
C TYR A 265 -13.66 15.85 -11.44
N THR A 266 -14.24 15.75 -12.64
CA THR A 266 -15.20 16.72 -13.18
C THR A 266 -16.44 16.00 -13.62
N ALA A 267 -17.61 16.55 -13.31
CA ALA A 267 -18.86 15.92 -13.66
C ALA A 267 -19.96 16.96 -13.97
N SER A 268 -20.87 16.56 -14.85
CA SER A 268 -22.16 17.22 -14.98
C SER A 268 -23.20 16.26 -14.44
N VAL A 269 -23.65 16.54 -13.22
CA VAL A 269 -24.46 15.61 -12.42
C VAL A 269 -25.81 16.22 -12.06
N GLU A 270 -26.77 15.35 -11.83
CA GLU A 270 -28.05 15.75 -11.28
C GLU A 270 -27.96 15.80 -9.75
N THR A 271 -28.18 16.98 -9.16
CA THR A 271 -28.21 17.18 -7.71
C THR A 271 -29.49 16.64 -7.10
N TYR A 272 -29.55 16.59 -5.76
CA TYR A 272 -30.76 16.18 -5.03
C TYR A 272 -31.98 17.12 -5.32
N LYS A 273 -31.72 18.35 -5.76
CA LYS A 273 -32.76 19.30 -6.20
C LYS A 273 -33.23 19.09 -7.65
N LYS A 274 -32.78 18.01 -8.30
CA LYS A 274 -33.04 17.66 -9.68
C LYS A 274 -32.54 18.70 -10.73
N ASN A 275 -31.66 19.59 -10.33
CA ASN A 275 -30.95 20.49 -11.22
C ASN A 275 -29.66 19.83 -11.71
N ARG A 276 -29.25 20.16 -12.95
CA ARG A 276 -27.92 19.78 -13.43
C ARG A 276 -26.90 20.82 -13.05
N GLU A 277 -25.85 20.38 -12.39
CA GLU A 277 -24.75 21.23 -11.92
C GLU A 277 -23.42 20.65 -12.39
N SER A 278 -22.47 21.56 -12.66
CA SER A 278 -21.07 21.17 -12.88
C SER A 278 -20.38 21.12 -11.53
N VAL A 279 -19.81 19.97 -11.20
CA VAL A 279 -19.10 19.73 -9.96
C VAL A 279 -17.67 19.27 -10.25
N ALA A 280 -16.76 19.59 -9.33
CA ALA A 280 -15.37 19.18 -9.43
C ALA A 280 -14.84 18.76 -8.06
N ALA A 281 -13.86 17.86 -8.07
CA ALA A 281 -13.06 17.54 -6.90
C ALA A 281 -11.61 17.27 -7.31
N ILE A 282 -10.69 17.57 -6.42
CA ILE A 282 -9.27 17.30 -6.61
C ILE A 282 -8.76 16.41 -5.47
N ASP A 283 -7.92 15.44 -5.80
CA ASP A 283 -7.12 14.65 -4.88
C ASP A 283 -5.70 14.59 -5.43
N ALA A 284 -4.80 15.38 -4.86
CA ALA A 284 -3.41 15.45 -5.28
C ALA A 284 -2.48 15.19 -4.10
N ASN A 285 -1.43 14.42 -4.34
CA ASN A 285 -0.38 14.12 -3.38
C ASN A 285 0.98 14.35 -4.02
N TYR A 286 1.78 15.19 -3.39
CA TYR A 286 3.18 15.40 -3.74
C TYR A 286 4.05 15.00 -2.57
N ALA A 287 5.02 14.13 -2.81
CA ALA A 287 5.99 13.69 -1.82
C ALA A 287 7.40 13.99 -2.34
N ALA A 288 8.25 14.58 -1.49
CA ALA A 288 9.62 14.92 -1.85
C ALA A 288 10.56 14.74 -0.68
N ARG A 289 11.78 14.31 -0.98
CA ARG A 289 12.92 14.39 -0.05
C ARG A 289 13.85 15.51 -0.49
N ILE A 290 13.99 16.53 0.34
CA ILE A 290 14.74 17.75 0.01
C ILE A 290 15.90 18.00 0.98
N GLY A 291 16.97 18.60 0.47
CA GLY A 291 18.12 19.01 1.25
C GLY A 291 18.73 17.88 2.10
N SER A 292 19.05 18.18 3.35
CA SER A 292 19.70 17.27 4.29
C SER A 292 18.70 16.40 5.07
N GLY A 293 17.76 15.71 4.37
CA GLY A 293 16.90 14.72 4.96
C GLY A 293 15.54 15.22 5.45
N TRP A 294 15.00 16.27 4.84
CA TRP A 294 13.61 16.66 5.01
C TRP A 294 12.70 15.87 4.10
N ASP A 295 11.70 15.22 4.66
CA ASP A 295 10.60 14.62 3.95
C ASP A 295 9.42 15.61 3.91
N VAL A 296 8.99 16.00 2.70
CA VAL A 296 7.89 16.94 2.47
C VAL A 296 6.75 16.23 1.79
N ASN A 297 5.56 16.30 2.40
CA ASN A 297 4.32 15.78 1.85
C ASN A 297 3.30 16.92 1.70
N VAL A 298 2.76 17.06 0.50
CA VAL A 298 1.66 17.99 0.21
C VAL A 298 0.48 17.18 -0.28
N ARG A 299 -0.63 17.24 0.44
CA ARG A 299 -1.90 16.65 0.05
C ARG A 299 -2.93 17.74 -0.17
N LEU A 300 -3.56 17.75 -1.32
CA LEU A 300 -4.67 18.65 -1.63
C LEU A 300 -5.91 17.81 -1.92
N LYS A 301 -6.89 17.87 -1.03
CA LYS A 301 -8.19 17.23 -1.19
C LYS A 301 -9.30 18.26 -1.01
N ARG A 302 -10.09 18.50 -2.05
CA ARG A 302 -11.22 19.44 -2.03
C ARG A 302 -12.30 18.97 -2.98
N ALA A 303 -13.54 19.23 -2.62
CA ALA A 303 -14.69 19.00 -3.49
C ALA A 303 -15.58 20.25 -3.52
N SER A 304 -16.11 20.58 -4.67
CA SER A 304 -17.05 21.70 -4.83
C SER A 304 -18.44 21.41 -4.24
N GLN A 305 -18.72 20.13 -3.95
CA GLN A 305 -19.96 19.68 -3.32
C GLN A 305 -19.66 18.52 -2.37
N ASP A 306 -20.14 18.58 -1.13
CA ASP A 306 -19.77 17.65 -0.05
C ASP A 306 -20.17 16.19 -0.31
N THR A 307 -21.28 15.97 -1.02
CA THR A 307 -21.78 14.61 -1.28
C THR A 307 -21.28 14.03 -2.60
N PHE A 308 -20.64 14.82 -3.45
CA PHE A 308 -20.25 14.42 -4.81
C PHE A 308 -19.41 13.14 -4.83
N LEU A 309 -18.28 13.12 -4.13
CA LEU A 309 -17.36 11.99 -4.16
C LEU A 309 -17.99 10.71 -3.60
N ARG A 310 -18.71 10.81 -2.47
CA ARG A 310 -19.37 9.67 -1.82
C ARG A 310 -20.54 9.15 -2.64
N ARG A 311 -21.37 10.04 -3.18
CA ARG A 311 -22.54 9.69 -3.98
C ARG A 311 -22.19 8.96 -5.27
N TYR A 312 -21.10 9.39 -5.92
CA TYR A 312 -20.61 8.78 -7.16
C TYR A 312 -19.60 7.66 -6.91
N LYS A 313 -19.38 7.30 -5.63
CA LYS A 313 -18.48 6.20 -5.20
C LYS A 313 -17.03 6.39 -5.66
N PHE A 314 -16.58 7.63 -5.78
CA PHE A 314 -15.18 7.96 -6.07
C PHE A 314 -14.31 7.93 -4.80
N ASP A 315 -14.85 8.42 -3.66
CA ASP A 315 -14.24 8.39 -2.34
C ASP A 315 -15.35 8.34 -1.27
N ASN A 316 -15.18 7.50 -0.24
CA ASN A 316 -16.15 7.33 0.85
C ASN A 316 -15.78 8.12 2.11
N SER A 317 -14.77 8.99 2.06
CA SER A 317 -14.33 9.82 3.19
C SER A 317 -15.46 10.71 3.69
N LYS A 318 -15.54 10.90 5.00
CA LYS A 318 -16.48 11.82 5.66
C LYS A 318 -15.94 13.25 5.82
N SER A 319 -14.63 13.43 5.58
CA SER A 319 -13.94 14.72 5.52
C SER A 319 -12.78 14.65 4.53
N LEU A 320 -12.40 15.79 3.98
CA LEU A 320 -11.24 15.95 3.11
C LEU A 320 -10.22 16.85 3.80
N LYS A 321 -9.02 16.31 4.06
CA LYS A 321 -7.92 17.07 4.66
C LYS A 321 -6.93 17.47 3.56
N SER A 322 -6.74 18.77 3.38
CA SER A 322 -5.62 19.34 2.66
C SER A 322 -4.52 19.68 3.64
N GLU A 323 -3.28 19.28 3.35
CA GLU A 323 -2.16 19.47 4.28
C GLU A 323 -0.83 19.64 3.57
N ILE A 324 0.05 20.39 4.19
CA ILE A 324 1.48 20.44 3.89
C ILE A 324 2.20 20.03 5.16
N VAL A 325 3.02 18.99 5.07
CA VAL A 325 3.84 18.49 6.18
C VAL A 325 5.29 18.43 5.72
N ALA A 326 6.17 19.06 6.47
CA ALA A 326 7.62 18.92 6.33
C ALA A 326 8.17 18.36 7.63
N GLU A 327 8.85 17.23 7.57
CA GLU A 327 9.42 16.60 8.75
C GLU A 327 10.85 16.13 8.50
N LYS A 328 11.63 16.11 9.57
CA LYS A 328 12.98 15.60 9.58
C LYS A 328 13.26 14.87 10.88
N LEU A 329 13.82 13.68 10.77
CA LEU A 329 14.30 12.89 11.89
C LEU A 329 15.82 12.73 11.78
N ASP A 330 16.52 13.23 12.79
CA ASP A 330 17.92 12.93 13.06
C ASP A 330 18.01 11.88 14.17
N THR A 331 19.21 11.48 14.58
CA THR A 331 19.42 10.47 15.62
C THR A 331 18.70 10.75 16.94
N VAL A 332 18.61 12.03 17.34
CA VAL A 332 18.05 12.47 18.62
C VAL A 332 17.00 13.58 18.47
N ARG A 333 16.78 14.09 17.25
CA ARG A 333 15.93 15.26 17.00
C ARG A 333 14.87 14.96 15.97
N TYR A 334 13.66 15.40 16.27
CA TYR A 334 12.54 15.38 15.33
C TYR A 334 12.02 16.81 15.13
N TYR A 335 11.80 17.16 13.89
CA TYR A 335 11.26 18.45 13.46
C TYR A 335 10.02 18.18 12.61
N ARG A 336 8.96 18.93 12.86
CA ARG A 336 7.75 18.89 12.05
C ARG A 336 7.16 20.29 11.88
N VAL A 337 6.82 20.63 10.66
CA VAL A 337 6.06 21.83 10.32
C VAL A 337 4.86 21.37 9.51
N GLU A 338 3.68 21.73 9.96
CA GLU A 338 2.41 21.35 9.32
C GLU A 338 1.53 22.57 9.12
N ALA A 339 0.85 22.61 7.97
CA ALA A 339 -0.32 23.46 7.73
C ALA A 339 -1.43 22.57 7.19
N SER A 340 -2.66 22.72 7.67
CA SER A 340 -3.76 21.89 7.21
C SER A 340 -5.11 22.62 7.27
N ASP A 341 -5.99 22.18 6.36
CA ASP A 341 -7.35 22.66 6.25
C ASP A 341 -8.27 21.46 6.03
N ILE A 342 -9.39 21.42 6.70
CA ILE A 342 -10.34 20.33 6.67
C ILE A 342 -11.65 20.80 6.07
N GLN A 343 -12.18 20.06 5.10
CA GLN A 343 -13.55 20.18 4.61
C GLN A 343 -14.37 19.02 5.17
N GLY A 344 -15.30 19.30 6.04
CA GLY A 344 -16.27 18.32 6.52
C GLY A 344 -17.30 18.00 5.44
N LEU A 345 -17.67 16.73 5.32
CA LEU A 345 -18.59 16.26 4.28
C LEU A 345 -19.88 15.68 4.83
N SER A 346 -20.07 15.64 6.14
CA SER A 346 -21.28 15.11 6.79
C SER A 346 -22.37 16.19 6.93
N ALA A 347 -23.61 15.79 7.16
CA ALA A 347 -24.75 16.73 7.19
C ALA A 347 -24.65 17.80 8.30
N GLY A 348 -23.88 17.53 9.35
CA GLY A 348 -23.68 18.47 10.47
C GLY A 348 -22.43 19.34 10.34
N ASP A 349 -21.59 19.08 9.33
CA ASP A 349 -20.37 19.84 9.12
C ASP A 349 -20.68 21.14 8.37
N THR A 350 -20.07 22.23 8.80
CA THR A 350 -20.15 23.53 8.13
C THR A 350 -18.74 24.09 7.95
N SER A 351 -18.54 24.86 6.91
CA SER A 351 -17.23 25.50 6.65
C SER A 351 -16.82 26.45 7.79
N GLU A 352 -17.80 26.98 8.53
CA GLU A 352 -17.55 27.88 9.65
C GLU A 352 -16.95 27.17 10.88
N THR A 353 -17.23 25.86 11.04
CA THR A 353 -16.76 25.06 12.18
C THR A 353 -15.57 24.16 11.85
N ASP A 354 -15.24 23.98 10.57
CA ASP A 354 -14.10 23.20 10.14
C ASP A 354 -12.77 23.91 10.50
N PRO A 355 -11.81 23.23 11.12
CA PRO A 355 -10.58 23.87 11.59
C PRO A 355 -9.56 24.04 10.46
N THR A 356 -8.95 25.23 10.43
CA THR A 356 -7.74 25.51 9.67
C THR A 356 -6.56 25.68 10.63
N VAL A 357 -5.48 24.93 10.39
CA VAL A 357 -4.25 24.97 11.20
C VAL A 357 -3.16 25.67 10.39
N LEU A 358 -2.66 26.84 10.85
CA LEU A 358 -1.70 27.65 10.11
C LEU A 358 -0.77 28.49 11.03
N PRO A 359 0.46 28.07 11.33
CA PRO A 359 1.06 26.73 11.19
C PRO A 359 0.93 25.90 12.48
N HIS A 360 1.35 24.62 12.41
CA HIS A 360 1.78 23.85 13.58
C HIS A 360 3.27 23.53 13.41
N VAL A 361 4.09 24.01 14.34
CA VAL A 361 5.53 23.74 14.41
C VAL A 361 5.80 22.89 15.63
N PHE A 362 6.49 21.78 15.44
CA PHE A 362 6.87 20.87 16.53
C PHE A 362 8.34 20.51 16.44
N TYR A 363 9.01 20.55 17.58
CA TYR A 363 10.39 20.13 17.78
C TYR A 363 10.47 19.21 18.99
N GLU A 364 11.17 18.10 18.85
CA GLU A 364 11.49 17.19 19.94
C GLU A 364 12.98 16.85 19.89
N GLU A 365 13.65 16.86 21.04
CA GLU A 365 15.00 16.35 21.23
C GLU A 365 15.03 15.41 22.44
N ILE A 366 15.62 14.22 22.25
CA ILE A 366 15.90 13.27 23.33
C ILE A 366 17.42 13.10 23.39
N SER A 367 18.04 13.69 24.39
CA SER A 367 19.48 13.69 24.58
C SER A 367 19.91 12.98 25.88
N PRO A 368 21.15 12.46 25.96
CA PRO A 368 21.69 11.95 27.20
C PRO A 368 21.76 13.04 28.27
N GLY A 369 21.48 12.69 29.52
CA GLY A 369 21.68 13.57 30.66
C GLY A 369 23.14 13.59 31.15
N LEU A 370 23.34 14.06 32.39
CA LEU A 370 24.66 14.12 33.03
C LEU A 370 25.19 12.71 33.41
N ARG A 371 24.33 11.73 33.51
CA ARG A 371 24.64 10.33 33.79
C ARG A 371 24.13 9.46 32.66
N GLU A 372 24.71 8.29 32.45
CA GLU A 372 24.25 7.30 31.45
C GLU A 372 22.81 6.81 31.69
N SER A 373 22.36 6.84 32.96
CA SER A 373 20.99 6.48 33.35
C SER A 373 19.96 7.55 33.02
N GLN A 374 20.40 8.75 32.61
CA GLN A 374 19.56 9.91 32.45
C GLN A 374 19.29 10.24 30.98
N THR A 375 18.06 10.64 30.71
CA THR A 375 17.64 11.22 29.44
C THR A 375 16.96 12.57 29.68
N ILE A 376 17.24 13.52 28.80
CA ILE A 376 16.59 14.82 28.78
C ILE A 376 15.73 14.87 27.52
N LYS A 377 14.43 15.09 27.71
CA LYS A 377 13.48 15.31 26.63
C LYS A 377 13.09 16.78 26.59
N THR A 378 13.23 17.40 25.45
CA THR A 378 12.82 18.79 25.19
C THR A 378 11.83 18.78 24.04
N GLU A 379 10.66 19.38 24.25
CA GLU A 379 9.64 19.57 23.21
C GLU A 379 9.26 21.05 23.13
N ILE A 380 9.08 21.53 21.91
CA ILE A 380 8.57 22.88 21.62
C ILE A 380 7.46 22.71 20.57
N SER A 381 6.30 23.27 20.88
CA SER A 381 5.14 23.25 19.99
C SER A 381 4.55 24.65 19.88
N ALA A 382 4.33 25.09 18.64
CA ALA A 382 3.59 26.31 18.36
C ALA A 382 2.50 25.98 17.33
N ILE A 383 1.25 26.30 17.65
CA ILE A 383 0.10 26.00 16.79
C ILE A 383 -0.84 27.22 16.75
N GLN A 384 -1.35 27.50 15.57
CA GLN A 384 -2.47 28.40 15.39
C GLN A 384 -3.60 27.64 14.71
N VAL A 385 -4.78 27.70 15.32
CA VAL A 385 -6.03 27.10 14.83
C VAL A 385 -7.04 28.20 14.61
N ASP A 386 -7.55 28.30 13.43
CA ASP A 386 -8.63 29.24 13.04
C ASP A 386 -9.90 28.50 12.65
N ASN A 387 -11.02 29.09 13.04
CA ASN A 387 -12.36 28.70 12.60
C ASN A 387 -13.13 29.99 12.35
N ASP A 388 -13.96 30.05 11.35
CA ASP A 388 -14.81 31.20 11.08
C ASP A 388 -15.83 31.43 12.20
N GLU A 389 -16.40 30.34 12.75
CA GLU A 389 -17.23 30.32 13.93
C GLU A 389 -16.60 29.50 15.08
N GLY A 390 -16.81 29.92 16.32
CA GLY A 390 -16.31 29.23 17.51
C GLY A 390 -15.06 29.86 18.09
N HIS A 391 -13.89 29.23 18.01
CA HIS A 391 -12.68 29.70 18.66
C HIS A 391 -11.50 29.75 17.70
N GLU A 392 -10.83 30.88 17.65
CA GLU A 392 -9.48 31.01 17.15
C GLU A 392 -8.50 30.89 18.32
N MET A 393 -7.42 30.13 18.14
CA MET A 393 -6.46 29.87 19.20
C MET A 393 -5.03 29.85 18.65
N SER A 394 -4.16 30.61 19.30
CA SER A 394 -2.71 30.48 19.17
C SER A 394 -2.14 29.89 20.44
N ARG A 395 -1.27 28.90 20.35
CA ARG A 395 -0.59 28.29 21.49
C ARG A 395 0.88 28.16 21.26
N TRP A 396 1.65 28.48 22.29
CA TRP A 396 3.09 28.19 22.41
C TRP A 396 3.29 27.29 23.63
N THR A 397 3.97 26.17 23.48
CA THR A 397 4.25 25.24 24.56
C THR A 397 5.71 24.80 24.51
N SER A 398 6.34 24.75 25.68
CA SER A 398 7.66 24.15 25.87
C SER A 398 7.56 23.13 27.00
N ASN A 399 8.02 21.92 26.74
CA ASN A 399 8.12 20.85 27.73
C ASN A 399 9.59 20.44 27.89
N LEU A 400 10.05 20.41 29.13
CA LEU A 400 11.36 19.92 29.52
C LEU A 400 11.16 18.80 30.55
N GLU A 401 11.62 17.61 30.24
CA GLU A 401 11.58 16.44 31.10
C GLU A 401 12.97 15.83 31.29
N LEU A 402 13.34 15.55 32.52
CA LEU A 402 14.48 14.74 32.90
C LEU A 402 13.97 13.39 33.44
N ALA A 403 14.40 12.31 32.84
CA ALA A 403 14.14 10.95 33.33
C ALA A 403 15.45 10.31 33.78
N ASP A 404 15.46 9.68 34.95
CA ASP A 404 16.57 8.90 35.49
C ASP A 404 16.09 7.48 35.78
N ARG A 405 16.80 6.48 35.27
CA ARG A 405 16.41 5.09 35.37
C ARG A 405 17.56 4.25 35.94
N PHE A 406 17.29 3.52 37.01
CA PHE A 406 18.29 2.66 37.66
C PHE A 406 17.67 1.34 38.14
N ASP A 407 18.48 0.31 38.16
CA ASP A 407 18.11 -1.03 38.66
C ASP A 407 18.70 -1.24 40.04
N THR A 408 17.91 -1.76 40.96
CA THR A 408 18.34 -2.14 42.28
C THR A 408 17.78 -3.51 42.63
N GLY A 409 18.59 -4.54 42.44
CA GLY A 409 18.21 -5.91 42.81
C GLY A 409 17.02 -6.46 41.99
N GLY A 410 16.92 -6.09 40.71
CA GLY A 410 15.86 -6.52 39.82
C GLY A 410 14.61 -5.63 39.85
N ILE A 411 14.60 -4.60 40.69
CA ILE A 411 13.56 -3.56 40.68
C ILE A 411 14.09 -2.38 39.88
N ILE A 412 13.42 -2.09 38.80
CA ILE A 412 13.71 -0.94 37.93
C ILE A 412 12.93 0.26 38.45
N THR A 413 13.66 1.28 38.90
CA THR A 413 13.10 2.55 39.35
C THR A 413 13.28 3.59 38.26
N GLU A 414 12.24 4.32 37.94
CA GLU A 414 12.25 5.45 37.01
C GLU A 414 11.73 6.71 37.71
N VAL A 415 12.54 7.75 37.72
CA VAL A 415 12.18 9.06 38.26
C VAL A 415 12.09 10.02 37.12
N LYS A 416 10.95 10.69 36.95
CA LYS A 416 10.77 11.74 35.96
C LYS A 416 10.45 13.04 36.66
N THR A 417 11.07 14.14 36.22
CA THR A 417 10.74 15.49 36.64
C THR A 417 10.72 16.37 35.43
N GLY A 418 9.77 17.28 35.36
CA GLY A 418 9.65 18.15 34.22
C GLY A 418 8.77 19.37 34.46
N VAL A 419 8.69 20.20 33.48
CA VAL A 419 7.87 21.39 33.48
C VAL A 419 7.32 21.65 32.07
N ILE A 420 6.03 21.87 31.98
CA ILE A 420 5.35 22.35 30.77
C ILE A 420 4.99 23.83 30.99
N GLY A 421 5.52 24.70 30.16
CA GLY A 421 5.14 26.10 30.08
C GLY A 421 4.30 26.33 28.83
N SER A 422 3.10 26.88 28.99
CA SER A 422 2.20 27.15 27.86
C SER A 422 1.68 28.57 27.90
N TYR A 423 1.54 29.15 26.74
CA TYR A 423 0.88 30.45 26.52
C TYR A 423 -0.15 30.29 25.42
N TYR A 424 -1.39 30.71 25.71
CA TYR A 424 -2.52 30.70 24.80
C TYR A 424 -3.02 32.11 24.59
N SER A 425 -3.38 32.43 23.34
CA SER A 425 -4.24 33.56 23.00
C SER A 425 -5.50 32.98 22.35
N VAL A 426 -6.62 33.15 23.01
CA VAL A 426 -7.90 32.56 22.61
C VAL A 426 -8.88 33.66 22.27
N GLN A 427 -9.31 33.66 21.00
CA GLN A 427 -10.36 34.57 20.55
C GLN A 427 -11.68 33.80 20.39
N LYS A 428 -12.71 34.18 21.18
CA LYS A 428 -14.04 33.61 21.08
C LYS A 428 -14.85 34.42 20.09
N LYS A 429 -15.30 33.76 19.00
CA LYS A 429 -16.16 34.35 17.95
C LYS A 429 -17.57 33.77 18.06
N PRO A 430 -18.46 34.31 18.88
CA PRO A 430 -19.85 33.90 18.87
C PRO A 430 -20.58 34.53 17.70
N ALA A 431 -21.49 33.80 17.07
CA ALA A 431 -22.26 34.21 15.88
C ALA A 431 -23.07 35.53 16.03
N ALA A 432 -23.16 36.09 17.23
CA ALA A 432 -23.95 37.30 17.48
C ALA A 432 -23.40 38.23 18.61
N ALA A 433 -22.19 38.03 19.13
CA ALA A 433 -21.66 38.81 20.28
C ALA A 433 -20.24 39.32 19.98
N ALA A 434 -19.80 40.37 20.69
CA ALA A 434 -18.48 40.92 20.57
C ALA A 434 -17.40 39.86 20.83
N THR A 435 -16.39 39.82 19.97
CA THR A 435 -15.21 38.96 20.10
C THR A 435 -14.50 39.28 21.42
N ARG A 436 -14.23 38.25 22.22
CA ARG A 436 -13.44 38.37 23.44
C ARG A 436 -12.13 37.63 23.26
N THR A 437 -11.00 38.28 23.54
CA THR A 437 -9.69 37.69 23.57
C THR A 437 -9.25 37.46 25.00
N ASP A 438 -8.86 36.24 25.32
CA ASP A 438 -8.30 35.87 26.62
C ASP A 438 -6.86 35.36 26.41
N ASP A 439 -5.92 35.98 27.08
CA ASP A 439 -4.51 35.55 27.11
C ASP A 439 -4.25 34.73 28.37
N ILE A 440 -3.81 33.49 28.21
CA ILE A 440 -3.68 32.53 29.30
C ILE A 440 -2.24 31.97 29.28
N GLY A 441 -1.47 32.37 30.30
CA GLY A 441 -0.19 31.76 30.59
C GLY A 441 -0.28 30.78 31.75
N HIS A 442 0.33 29.62 31.65
CA HIS A 442 0.45 28.72 32.78
C HIS A 442 1.71 27.88 32.76
N LEU A 443 2.12 27.50 33.96
CA LEU A 443 3.26 26.63 34.20
C LEU A 443 2.75 25.37 34.92
N THR A 444 3.11 24.20 34.37
CA THR A 444 2.69 22.89 34.89
C THR A 444 3.94 22.09 35.25
N PRO A 445 4.44 22.21 36.53
CA PRO A 445 5.49 21.32 37.00
C PRO A 445 4.93 19.90 37.12
N GLN A 446 5.74 18.91 36.79
CA GLN A 446 5.33 17.52 36.84
C GLN A 446 6.48 16.63 37.38
N ALA A 447 6.11 15.59 38.09
CA ALA A 447 7.06 14.61 38.58
C ALA A 447 6.41 13.24 38.72
N SER A 448 7.20 12.19 38.52
CA SER A 448 6.77 10.84 38.88
C SER A 448 7.93 10.02 39.41
N ILE A 449 7.57 9.05 40.24
CA ILE A 449 8.45 7.96 40.62
C ILE A 449 7.70 6.66 40.37
N GLY A 450 8.31 5.79 39.61
CA GLY A 450 7.72 4.51 39.22
C GLY A 450 8.67 3.35 39.52
N TRP A 451 8.09 2.22 39.82
CA TRP A 451 8.78 0.95 40.04
C TRP A 451 8.15 -0.11 39.14
N ARG A 452 8.99 -0.94 38.57
CA ARG A 452 8.59 -2.16 37.89
C ARG A 452 9.54 -3.30 38.31
N ALA A 453 8.99 -4.46 38.55
CA ALA A 453 9.72 -5.61 39.04
C ALA A 453 9.43 -6.82 38.12
N PRO A 454 10.12 -6.98 36.97
CA PRO A 454 9.92 -8.12 36.13
C PRO A 454 10.41 -9.41 36.81
N VAL A 455 9.50 -10.35 37.03
CA VAL A 455 9.75 -11.67 37.61
C VAL A 455 9.60 -12.72 36.54
N SER A 456 10.68 -13.42 36.24
CA SER A 456 10.67 -14.55 35.32
C SER A 456 10.34 -15.86 36.08
N LEU A 457 9.33 -16.55 35.57
CA LEU A 457 8.89 -17.86 36.04
C LEU A 457 9.15 -18.89 34.94
N THR A 458 10.08 -19.82 35.19
CA THR A 458 10.45 -20.83 34.20
C THR A 458 10.15 -22.22 34.73
N GLY A 459 9.51 -23.04 33.92
CA GLY A 459 9.26 -24.46 34.16
C GLY A 459 9.64 -25.30 32.94
N ALA A 460 9.44 -26.61 33.02
CA ALA A 460 9.83 -27.52 31.93
C ALA A 460 9.10 -27.25 30.60
N THR A 461 7.84 -26.78 30.65
CA THR A 461 6.97 -26.56 29.47
C THR A 461 6.37 -25.15 29.42
N ARG A 462 6.78 -24.27 30.35
CA ARG A 462 6.20 -22.94 30.55
C ARG A 462 7.29 -21.94 30.86
N ALA A 463 7.18 -20.78 30.24
CA ALA A 463 7.95 -19.61 30.62
C ALA A 463 6.99 -18.42 30.74
N ALA A 464 7.08 -17.63 31.80
CA ALA A 464 6.29 -16.45 31.99
C ALA A 464 7.11 -15.33 32.60
N VAL A 465 6.77 -14.10 32.24
CA VAL A 465 7.26 -12.88 32.89
C VAL A 465 6.06 -12.15 33.45
N LEU A 466 6.05 -11.95 34.76
CA LEU A 466 5.10 -11.07 35.42
C LEU A 466 5.81 -9.77 35.77
N GLU A 467 5.24 -8.64 35.39
CA GLU A 467 5.82 -7.34 35.69
C GLU A 467 4.78 -6.47 36.42
N PRO A 468 4.72 -6.49 37.75
CA PRO A 468 3.99 -5.50 38.52
C PRO A 468 4.63 -4.14 38.38
N ARG A 469 3.79 -3.12 38.26
CA ARG A 469 4.16 -1.70 38.13
C ARG A 469 3.38 -0.87 39.13
N LEU A 470 4.07 0.08 39.75
CA LEU A 470 3.49 1.11 40.61
C LEU A 470 4.13 2.44 40.28
N GLN A 471 3.35 3.49 40.13
CA GLN A 471 3.83 4.84 39.89
C GLN A 471 3.08 5.83 40.76
N PHE A 472 3.76 6.78 41.36
CA PHE A 472 3.18 7.99 41.88
C PHE A 472 3.50 9.13 40.92
N ALA A 473 2.46 9.84 40.47
CA ALA A 473 2.59 10.93 39.53
C ALA A 473 1.94 12.21 40.11
N PHE A 474 2.65 13.30 39.92
CA PHE A 474 2.21 14.64 40.33
C PHE A 474 2.24 15.55 39.11
N VAL A 475 1.13 16.26 38.89
CA VAL A 475 0.98 17.33 37.91
C VAL A 475 0.52 18.58 38.67
N GLY A 476 1.35 19.62 38.67
CA GLY A 476 1.06 20.88 39.34
C GLY A 476 0.37 21.89 38.44
N GLY A 477 0.22 23.11 38.96
CA GLY A 477 -0.37 24.22 38.24
C GLY A 477 -1.87 24.40 38.52
N LYS A 478 -2.48 25.33 37.78
CA LYS A 478 -3.92 25.65 37.91
C LYS A 478 -4.70 24.91 36.84
N ASP A 479 -5.82 24.33 37.17
CA ASP A 479 -6.76 23.77 36.20
C ASP A 479 -7.29 24.88 35.28
N ARG A 480 -7.07 24.76 33.97
CA ARG A 480 -7.47 25.71 32.93
C ARG A 480 -8.42 25.10 31.90
N THR A 481 -8.92 23.93 32.18
CA THR A 481 -9.76 23.15 31.28
C THR A 481 -10.99 23.92 30.76
N ASP A 482 -11.59 24.74 31.60
CA ASP A 482 -12.76 25.55 31.23
C ASP A 482 -12.38 26.82 30.44
N ASP A 483 -11.12 27.25 30.50
CA ASP A 483 -10.65 28.49 29.90
C ASP A 483 -10.06 28.25 28.49
N ILE A 484 -9.53 27.06 28.23
CA ILE A 484 -8.79 26.69 27.01
C ILE A 484 -9.66 25.78 26.11
N PRO A 485 -9.86 26.13 24.83
CA PRO A 485 -10.49 25.24 23.87
C PRO A 485 -9.67 23.99 23.66
N ASN A 486 -10.22 22.80 23.85
CA ASN A 486 -9.54 21.56 23.61
C ASN A 486 -9.50 21.23 22.10
N ARG A 487 -8.35 21.31 21.46
CA ARG A 487 -8.13 21.07 20.03
C ARG A 487 -7.26 19.83 19.75
N ASP A 488 -6.34 19.47 20.65
CA ASP A 488 -5.41 18.38 20.46
C ASP A 488 -5.50 17.25 21.52
N SER A 489 -6.35 17.43 22.53
CA SER A 489 -6.50 16.48 23.63
C SER A 489 -7.93 15.92 23.71
N ALA A 490 -8.57 15.73 22.56
CA ALA A 490 -10.00 15.40 22.49
C ALA A 490 -10.32 13.97 22.89
N ASP A 491 -9.42 13.02 22.72
CA ASP A 491 -9.61 11.62 23.05
C ASP A 491 -8.80 11.26 24.30
N TYR A 492 -9.46 11.24 25.45
CA TYR A 492 -8.87 10.77 26.69
C TYR A 492 -9.60 9.54 27.19
N ARG A 493 -8.97 8.40 26.99
CA ARG A 493 -9.40 7.13 27.61
C ARG A 493 -8.19 6.51 28.26
N ILE A 494 -8.34 6.09 29.53
CA ILE A 494 -7.29 5.33 30.19
C ILE A 494 -7.21 3.95 29.51
N ASP A 495 -6.04 3.59 29.05
CA ASP A 495 -5.71 2.29 28.50
C ASP A 495 -4.33 1.81 28.98
N GLU A 496 -3.93 0.64 28.57
CA GLU A 496 -2.62 0.08 28.89
C GLU A 496 -1.44 0.97 28.43
N ALA A 497 -1.60 1.65 27.29
CA ALA A 497 -0.54 2.48 26.70
C ALA A 497 -0.32 3.79 27.46
N ASN A 498 -1.38 4.37 28.02
CA ASN A 498 -1.31 5.70 28.65
C ASN A 498 -1.40 5.72 30.17
N LEU A 499 -1.73 4.59 30.81
CA LEU A 499 -1.94 4.52 32.27
C LEU A 499 -0.74 5.06 33.07
N PHE A 500 0.48 4.76 32.63
CA PHE A 500 1.74 5.16 33.31
C PHE A 500 2.42 6.37 32.67
N LEU A 501 1.76 7.07 31.73
CA LEU A 501 2.30 8.32 31.18
C LEU A 501 2.08 9.46 32.20
N LEU A 502 3.06 10.36 32.29
CA LEU A 502 2.98 11.53 33.15
C LEU A 502 1.89 12.49 32.65
N ASN A 503 1.91 12.84 31.35
CA ASN A 503 0.78 13.42 30.67
C ASN A 503 0.02 12.30 29.92
N ARG A 504 -1.21 12.02 30.31
CA ARG A 504 -2.06 10.98 29.71
C ARG A 504 -2.81 11.43 28.48
N TYR A 505 -2.93 12.75 28.31
CA TYR A 505 -3.62 13.31 27.17
C TYR A 505 -2.70 13.39 25.97
N GLN A 506 -3.27 13.22 24.80
CA GLN A 506 -2.55 13.57 23.57
C GLN A 506 -2.56 15.09 23.45
N GLY A 507 -1.38 15.70 23.24
CA GLY A 507 -1.25 17.16 23.14
C GLY A 507 -1.13 17.89 24.46
N TYR A 508 -1.44 19.19 24.47
CA TYR A 508 -1.17 20.10 25.57
C TYR A 508 -2.35 20.93 26.03
N ASP A 509 -3.49 20.87 25.34
CA ASP A 509 -4.65 21.72 25.68
C ASP A 509 -5.33 21.28 26.97
N TYR A 510 -5.17 20.02 27.33
CA TYR A 510 -5.80 19.42 28.48
C TYR A 510 -4.75 18.86 29.44
N LEU A 511 -4.31 19.70 30.38
CA LEU A 511 -3.37 19.29 31.45
C LEU A 511 -4.14 19.31 32.77
N ARG A 512 -4.14 18.16 33.47
CA ARG A 512 -4.90 18.00 34.71
C ARG A 512 -3.98 18.01 35.91
N PRO A 513 -4.06 19.08 36.74
CA PRO A 513 -3.35 19.14 38.01
C PRO A 513 -3.92 18.13 39.03
N GLY A 514 -2.99 17.50 39.75
CA GLY A 514 -3.35 16.55 40.80
C GLY A 514 -2.23 15.56 41.08
N THR A 515 -2.44 14.71 42.07
CA THR A 515 -1.56 13.62 42.45
C THR A 515 -2.32 12.31 42.30
N ARG A 516 -1.65 11.28 41.75
CA ARG A 516 -2.26 9.97 41.55
C ARG A 516 -1.26 8.84 41.80
N ALA A 517 -1.79 7.69 42.11
CA ALA A 517 -1.07 6.42 42.14
C ALA A 517 -1.58 5.53 41.01
N ASP A 518 -0.69 5.12 40.12
CA ASP A 518 -0.99 4.25 39.01
C ASP A 518 -0.45 2.86 39.32
N MET A 519 -1.27 1.84 39.17
CA MET A 519 -0.90 0.46 39.47
C MET A 519 -1.32 -0.47 38.34
N GLY A 520 -0.53 -1.49 38.08
CA GLY A 520 -0.89 -2.51 37.12
C GLY A 520 0.07 -3.69 37.13
N VAL A 521 -0.36 -4.74 36.47
CA VAL A 521 0.45 -5.96 36.26
C VAL A 521 0.32 -6.35 34.82
N SER A 522 1.46 -6.48 34.13
CA SER A 522 1.53 -7.13 32.83
C SER A 522 2.07 -8.54 32.96
N ALA A 523 1.57 -9.44 32.14
CA ALA A 523 1.98 -10.82 32.05
C ALA A 523 2.24 -11.20 30.60
N VAL A 524 3.37 -11.83 30.33
CA VAL A 524 3.67 -12.49 29.07
C VAL A 524 4.06 -13.92 29.38
N ALA A 525 3.37 -14.87 28.83
CA ALA A 525 3.64 -16.28 29.05
C ALA A 525 3.67 -17.04 27.73
N ASN A 526 4.54 -18.05 27.67
CA ASN A 526 4.53 -19.07 26.63
C ASN A 526 4.29 -20.42 27.30
N ASP A 527 3.28 -21.12 26.87
CA ASP A 527 2.86 -22.43 27.41
C ASP A 527 2.71 -23.42 26.26
N ALA A 528 3.27 -24.62 26.41
CA ALA A 528 3.23 -25.62 25.35
C ALA A 528 1.82 -26.08 24.93
N LEU A 529 0.79 -25.83 25.74
CA LEU A 529 -0.60 -26.21 25.44
C LEU A 529 -1.44 -25.02 24.95
N VAL A 530 -1.17 -23.83 25.51
CA VAL A 530 -2.00 -22.63 25.27
C VAL A 530 -1.32 -21.66 24.29
N GLY A 531 -0.02 -21.85 24.01
CA GLY A 531 0.79 -20.94 23.19
C GLY A 531 1.15 -19.66 23.91
N ASP A 532 1.24 -18.57 23.16
CA ASP A 532 1.57 -17.26 23.71
C ASP A 532 0.35 -16.60 24.35
N VAL A 533 0.50 -16.21 25.60
CA VAL A 533 -0.52 -15.48 26.37
C VAL A 533 0.06 -14.15 26.82
N THR A 534 -0.65 -13.08 26.53
CA THR A 534 -0.34 -11.73 27.05
C THR A 534 -1.51 -11.22 27.85
N GLY A 535 -1.26 -10.52 28.94
CA GLY A 535 -2.32 -9.95 29.76
C GLY A 535 -1.84 -8.71 30.47
N PHE A 536 -2.78 -7.80 30.69
CA PHE A 536 -2.57 -6.62 31.48
C PHE A 536 -3.83 -6.34 32.33
N VAL A 537 -3.63 -5.85 33.53
CA VAL A 537 -4.67 -5.25 34.35
C VAL A 537 -4.09 -4.07 35.12
N GLY A 538 -4.79 -2.97 35.14
CA GLY A 538 -4.33 -1.78 35.85
C GLY A 538 -5.43 -0.78 36.14
N ALA A 539 -5.15 0.13 37.07
CA ALA A 539 -6.03 1.22 37.46
C ALA A 539 -5.21 2.40 38.03
N SER A 540 -5.84 3.54 38.11
CA SER A 540 -5.27 4.76 38.67
C SER A 540 -6.12 5.25 39.86
N TYR A 541 -5.47 5.55 40.95
CA TYR A 541 -6.12 6.12 42.14
C TYR A 541 -5.77 7.61 42.30
N ARG A 542 -6.75 8.46 42.28
CA ARG A 542 -6.59 9.90 42.47
C ARG A 542 -6.40 10.22 43.95
N LEU A 543 -5.26 10.79 44.32
CA LEU A 543 -4.95 11.25 45.66
C LEU A 543 -5.35 12.70 45.88
N SER A 544 -5.25 13.53 44.85
CA SER A 544 -5.68 14.95 44.87
C SER A 544 -6.03 15.44 43.48
N GLY A 545 -6.67 16.58 43.35
CA GLY A 545 -7.12 17.19 42.09
C GLY A 545 -8.60 16.94 41.83
N LYS A 546 -9.13 17.58 40.79
CA LYS A 546 -10.54 17.45 40.40
C LYS A 546 -10.76 16.22 39.53
N ALA A 547 -11.98 15.71 39.55
CA ALA A 547 -12.49 14.75 38.60
C ALA A 547 -12.48 15.33 37.17
N SER A 548 -12.29 14.49 36.14
CA SER A 548 -12.37 14.88 34.73
C SER A 548 -13.81 15.27 34.38
N GLN A 549 -14.00 16.45 33.84
CA GLN A 549 -15.34 16.82 33.37
C GLN A 549 -15.53 16.32 31.94
N GLY A 550 -16.21 15.23 31.80
CA GLY A 550 -16.92 14.93 30.57
C GLY A 550 -16.34 13.91 29.61
N LEU A 551 -15.43 13.06 30.00
CA LEU A 551 -14.87 12.01 29.13
C LEU A 551 -14.97 10.58 29.68
N ALA A 552 -15.33 10.36 30.93
CA ALA A 552 -15.51 9.02 31.47
C ALA A 552 -16.77 8.93 32.37
N VAL A 553 -17.39 7.75 32.36
CA VAL A 553 -18.33 7.30 33.35
C VAL A 553 -17.59 7.15 34.67
N ASN A 554 -18.09 7.67 35.79
CA ASN A 554 -17.53 7.52 37.15
C ASN A 554 -16.23 8.30 37.47
N GLU A 555 -15.97 9.42 36.84
CA GLU A 555 -14.85 10.27 37.23
C GLU A 555 -15.01 10.97 38.61
N ASP A 556 -16.18 10.94 39.18
CA ASP A 556 -16.40 11.41 40.53
C ASP A 556 -15.77 10.51 41.60
N GLU A 557 -15.40 9.26 41.24
CA GLU A 557 -14.72 8.34 42.11
C GLU A 557 -13.20 8.57 42.10
N ASN A 558 -12.53 8.26 43.20
CA ASN A 558 -11.09 8.39 43.30
C ASN A 558 -10.36 7.27 42.54
N LEU A 559 -10.97 6.10 42.41
CA LEU A 559 -10.43 4.97 41.62
C LEU A 559 -10.98 5.05 40.20
N SER A 560 -10.08 5.04 39.22
CA SER A 560 -10.45 5.02 37.80
C SER A 560 -11.12 3.70 37.41
N ASP A 561 -11.70 3.66 36.22
CA ASP A 561 -12.02 2.39 35.59
C ASP A 561 -10.82 1.45 35.60
N ILE A 562 -11.08 0.14 35.75
CA ILE A 562 -10.09 -0.91 35.64
C ILE A 562 -9.88 -1.16 34.14
N VAL A 563 -8.64 -1.00 33.71
CA VAL A 563 -8.20 -1.32 32.34
C VAL A 563 -7.66 -2.74 32.32
N ALA A 564 -8.09 -3.53 31.36
CA ALA A 564 -7.56 -4.89 31.19
C ALA A 564 -7.42 -5.26 29.71
N SER A 565 -6.42 -6.07 29.42
CA SER A 565 -6.24 -6.69 28.11
C SER A 565 -5.83 -8.16 28.26
N LEU A 566 -6.21 -8.98 27.26
CA LEU A 566 -5.87 -10.39 27.16
C LEU A 566 -5.64 -10.75 25.70
N GLY A 567 -4.46 -11.29 25.40
CA GLY A 567 -4.13 -11.89 24.12
C GLY A 567 -3.82 -13.37 24.30
N VAL A 568 -4.37 -14.22 23.46
CA VAL A 568 -4.08 -15.67 23.44
C VAL A 568 -3.82 -16.07 22.01
N ASN A 569 -2.63 -16.60 21.75
CA ASN A 569 -2.17 -17.04 20.44
C ASN A 569 -1.67 -18.50 20.54
N PRO A 570 -2.56 -19.47 20.58
CA PRO A 570 -2.22 -20.87 20.69
C PRO A 570 -1.67 -21.44 19.37
N ASP A 571 -1.03 -22.61 19.43
CA ASP A 571 -0.58 -23.37 18.26
C ASP A 571 -1.74 -24.00 17.46
N ILE A 572 -2.97 -23.67 17.79
CA ILE A 572 -4.18 -24.06 17.07
C ILE A 572 -4.69 -22.86 16.22
N PRO A 573 -5.49 -23.11 15.19
CA PRO A 573 -5.82 -22.11 14.19
C PRO A 573 -6.84 -21.07 14.65
N PHE A 574 -6.67 -20.52 15.87
CA PHE A 574 -7.41 -19.34 16.31
C PHE A 574 -6.58 -18.47 17.25
N LYS A 575 -6.82 -17.17 17.21
CA LYS A 575 -6.24 -16.16 18.09
C LYS A 575 -7.36 -15.35 18.71
N ILE A 576 -7.21 -14.99 19.97
CA ILE A 576 -8.16 -14.12 20.68
C ILE A 576 -7.37 -12.92 21.17
N SER A 577 -7.90 -11.72 20.95
CA SER A 577 -7.48 -10.52 21.64
C SER A 577 -8.71 -9.83 22.22
N TRP A 578 -8.63 -9.46 23.46
CA TRP A 578 -9.64 -8.70 24.17
C TRP A 578 -8.97 -7.54 24.87
N SER A 579 -9.60 -6.37 24.83
CA SER A 579 -9.25 -5.21 25.65
C SER A 579 -10.52 -4.54 26.11
N GLY A 580 -10.49 -3.99 27.33
CA GLY A 580 -11.67 -3.36 27.86
C GLY A 580 -11.42 -2.53 29.10
N ARG A 581 -12.46 -1.80 29.48
CA ARG A 581 -12.52 -1.02 30.69
C ARG A 581 -13.80 -1.34 31.46
N MET A 582 -13.64 -1.52 32.75
CA MET A 582 -14.73 -1.86 33.70
C MET A 582 -14.81 -0.80 34.74
N ALA A 583 -16.02 -0.40 35.08
CA ALA A 583 -16.27 0.49 36.20
C ALA A 583 -15.72 -0.10 37.51
N SER A 584 -14.99 0.69 38.29
CA SER A 584 -14.34 0.20 39.52
C SER A 584 -15.30 -0.21 40.64
N ASN A 585 -16.51 0.35 40.62
CA ASN A 585 -17.53 0.17 41.70
C ASN A 585 -18.41 -1.09 41.50
N ASN A 586 -18.70 -1.47 40.26
CA ASN A 586 -19.63 -2.59 39.96
C ASN A 586 -19.12 -3.56 38.93
N LEU A 587 -17.89 -3.33 38.34
CA LEU A 587 -17.28 -4.09 37.27
C LEU A 587 -18.13 -4.12 35.99
N GLU A 588 -19.01 -3.16 35.80
CA GLU A 588 -19.77 -3.00 34.57
C GLU A 588 -18.82 -2.62 33.40
N LEU A 589 -19.05 -3.22 32.24
CA LEU A 589 -18.20 -3.08 31.10
C LEU A 589 -18.52 -1.77 30.36
N ASN A 590 -17.65 -0.77 30.52
CA ASN A 590 -17.79 0.55 29.89
C ASN A 590 -17.29 0.56 28.45
N GLU A 591 -16.28 -0.21 28.15
CA GLU A 591 -15.73 -0.40 26.81
C GLU A 591 -15.18 -1.81 26.66
N SER A 592 -15.41 -2.39 25.51
CA SER A 592 -14.85 -3.71 25.16
C SER A 592 -14.58 -3.80 23.67
N ARG A 593 -13.43 -4.33 23.35
CA ARG A 593 -13.11 -4.79 21.99
C ARG A 593 -12.64 -6.22 22.06
N THR A 594 -13.31 -7.10 21.33
CA THR A 594 -12.95 -8.51 21.19
C THR A 594 -12.67 -8.80 19.75
N THR A 595 -11.52 -9.40 19.45
CA THR A 595 -11.19 -9.89 18.12
C THR A 595 -10.85 -11.37 18.22
N ILE A 596 -11.56 -12.20 17.45
CA ILE A 596 -11.26 -13.61 17.27
C ILE A 596 -10.91 -13.82 15.81
N SER A 597 -9.74 -14.34 15.52
CA SER A 597 -9.29 -14.60 14.15
C SER A 597 -8.58 -15.93 14.03
N GLY A 598 -8.59 -16.49 12.82
CA GLY A 598 -7.90 -17.74 12.58
C GLY A 598 -8.09 -18.26 11.17
N ALA A 599 -7.49 -19.42 10.92
CA ALA A 599 -7.67 -20.13 9.67
C ALA A 599 -7.80 -21.64 9.94
N VAL A 600 -8.90 -22.23 9.50
CA VAL A 600 -9.14 -23.69 9.59
C VAL A 600 -9.08 -24.25 8.18
N ARG A 601 -8.05 -25.03 7.87
CA ARG A 601 -7.79 -25.52 6.50
C ARG A 601 -7.72 -24.34 5.50
N LYS A 602 -8.75 -24.20 4.66
CA LYS A 602 -8.86 -23.17 3.61
C LYS A 602 -9.76 -22.00 4.00
N LEU A 603 -10.37 -22.04 5.19
CA LEU A 603 -11.27 -21.01 5.70
C LEU A 603 -10.51 -20.09 6.66
N GLY A 604 -10.29 -18.83 6.28
CA GLY A 604 -9.88 -17.74 7.15
C GLY A 604 -11.10 -17.03 7.71
N TYR A 605 -11.05 -16.61 8.96
CA TYR A 605 -12.14 -15.88 9.59
C TYR A 605 -11.63 -14.82 10.59
N THR A 606 -12.40 -13.75 10.75
CA THR A 606 -12.21 -12.74 11.79
C THR A 606 -13.59 -12.32 12.28
N VAL A 607 -13.77 -12.34 13.60
CA VAL A 607 -14.94 -11.78 14.28
C VAL A 607 -14.45 -10.68 15.18
N GLU A 608 -14.95 -9.48 15.00
CA GLU A 608 -14.66 -8.30 15.81
C GLU A 608 -15.96 -7.80 16.45
N HIS A 609 -15.94 -7.61 17.75
CA HIS A 609 -17.05 -7.03 18.51
C HIS A 609 -16.53 -5.83 19.28
N VAL A 610 -17.19 -4.68 19.15
CA VAL A 610 -16.87 -3.44 19.84
C VAL A 610 -18.11 -2.97 20.57
N GLN A 611 -17.95 -2.65 21.85
CA GLN A 611 -18.98 -2.07 22.68
C GLN A 611 -18.44 -0.86 23.42
N MET A 612 -19.21 0.24 23.46
CA MET A 612 -18.90 1.46 24.21
C MET A 612 -20.18 2.00 24.85
N ALA A 613 -20.13 2.21 26.15
CA ALA A 613 -21.25 2.78 26.89
C ALA A 613 -21.50 4.27 26.56
N LYS A 614 -22.76 4.66 26.53
CA LYS A 614 -23.26 6.00 26.18
C LYS A 614 -22.50 7.20 26.79
N PRO A 615 -22.05 7.18 28.03
CA PRO A 615 -21.44 8.38 28.66
C PRO A 615 -20.11 8.80 28.02
N TYR A 616 -19.46 7.92 27.21
CA TYR A 616 -18.21 8.26 26.54
C TYR A 616 -18.37 9.29 25.41
N PHE A 617 -19.55 9.39 24.84
CA PHE A 617 -19.84 10.35 23.79
C PHE A 617 -20.95 11.29 24.26
N LYS A 618 -20.61 12.50 24.72
CA LYS A 618 -21.60 13.52 25.08
C LYS A 618 -22.67 13.77 24.01
N SER A 619 -22.32 13.52 22.75
CA SER A 619 -23.21 13.65 21.59
C SER A 619 -23.98 12.37 21.27
N ALA A 620 -23.62 11.21 21.85
CA ALA A 620 -24.29 9.96 21.54
C ALA A 620 -25.64 9.88 22.29
N ALA A 621 -26.69 9.55 21.53
CA ALA A 621 -28.02 9.32 22.12
C ALA A 621 -28.14 7.94 22.78
N SER A 622 -27.18 7.04 22.56
CA SER A 622 -27.22 5.64 23.00
C SER A 622 -25.83 5.01 23.07
N ASP A 623 -25.75 3.83 23.68
CA ASP A 623 -24.58 2.97 23.62
C ASP A 623 -24.25 2.65 22.17
N LEU A 624 -22.96 2.50 21.87
CA LEU A 624 -22.47 2.03 20.60
C LEU A 624 -22.10 0.56 20.74
N GLU A 625 -22.65 -0.28 19.86
CA GLU A 625 -22.30 -1.68 19.79
C GLU A 625 -22.26 -2.13 18.33
N GLU A 626 -21.13 -2.70 17.90
CA GLU A 626 -20.91 -3.15 16.53
C GLU A 626 -20.32 -4.55 16.52
N MET A 627 -20.79 -5.38 15.61
CA MET A 627 -20.19 -6.67 15.32
C MET A 627 -19.83 -6.77 13.84
N LYS A 628 -18.58 -7.14 13.56
CA LYS A 628 -18.08 -7.37 12.22
C LYS A 628 -17.58 -8.81 12.07
N VAL A 629 -18.08 -9.50 11.07
CA VAL A 629 -17.64 -10.85 10.72
C VAL A 629 -17.08 -10.83 9.31
N SER A 630 -15.84 -11.26 9.16
CA SER A 630 -15.15 -11.42 7.87
C SER A 630 -14.76 -12.87 7.70
N MET A 631 -15.03 -13.43 6.53
CA MET A 631 -14.67 -14.78 6.15
C MET A 631 -14.01 -14.78 4.78
N SER A 632 -13.01 -15.64 4.58
CA SER A 632 -12.38 -15.90 3.29
C SER A 632 -12.15 -17.40 3.12
N TYR A 633 -12.47 -17.92 1.98
CA TYR A 633 -12.32 -19.34 1.67
C TYR A 633 -11.58 -19.54 0.35
N SER A 634 -10.46 -20.27 0.42
CA SER A 634 -9.67 -20.64 -0.77
C SER A 634 -10.26 -21.91 -1.37
N LEU A 635 -10.96 -21.76 -2.48
CA LEU A 635 -11.53 -22.82 -3.29
C LEU A 635 -10.44 -23.51 -4.15
N PRO A 636 -10.69 -24.69 -4.71
CA PRO A 636 -9.81 -25.28 -5.73
C PRO A 636 -9.62 -24.36 -6.95
N ASP A 637 -8.61 -24.66 -7.74
CA ASP A 637 -8.38 -24.08 -9.07
C ASP A 637 -8.28 -22.53 -9.08
N GLY A 638 -7.70 -21.94 -8.02
CA GLY A 638 -7.41 -20.49 -7.97
C GLY A 638 -8.59 -19.60 -7.58
N TRP A 639 -9.72 -20.17 -7.15
CA TRP A 639 -10.85 -19.40 -6.65
C TRP A 639 -10.67 -18.98 -5.20
N THR A 640 -11.13 -17.79 -4.88
CA THR A 640 -11.25 -17.28 -3.49
C THR A 640 -12.59 -16.61 -3.34
N ALA A 641 -13.34 -17.03 -2.34
CA ALA A 641 -14.57 -16.36 -1.92
C ALA A 641 -14.35 -15.65 -0.61
N SER A 642 -14.82 -14.41 -0.48
CA SER A 642 -14.77 -13.64 0.77
C SER A 642 -16.10 -12.93 1.02
N ALA A 643 -16.43 -12.74 2.29
CA ALA A 643 -17.59 -11.98 2.71
C ALA A 643 -17.30 -11.27 4.02
N THR A 644 -17.80 -10.05 4.16
CA THR A 644 -17.78 -9.28 5.41
C THR A 644 -19.15 -8.73 5.65
N GLN A 645 -19.63 -8.88 6.88
CA GLN A 645 -20.88 -8.32 7.34
C GLN A 645 -20.65 -7.50 8.60
N VAL A 646 -21.18 -6.28 8.63
CA VAL A 646 -21.19 -5.41 9.78
C VAL A 646 -22.63 -5.25 10.28
N TRP A 647 -22.80 -5.38 11.58
CA TRP A 647 -24.07 -5.12 12.27
C TRP A 647 -23.88 -4.02 13.30
N ASP A 648 -24.78 -3.05 13.27
CA ASP A 648 -25.03 -2.13 14.37
C ASP A 648 -26.00 -2.82 15.35
N LEU A 649 -25.53 -3.08 16.56
CA LEU A 649 -26.27 -3.72 17.65
C LEU A 649 -26.75 -2.72 18.70
N SER A 650 -26.46 -1.43 18.48
CA SER A 650 -26.78 -0.36 19.41
C SER A 650 -28.28 -0.33 19.77
N ASN A 651 -28.61 -0.03 21.02
CA ASN A 651 -29.97 -0.01 21.55
C ASN A 651 -30.72 -1.37 21.56
N GLY A 652 -29.98 -2.46 21.59
CA GLY A 652 -30.56 -3.80 21.61
C GLY A 652 -31.33 -4.20 20.34
N LYS A 653 -31.08 -3.49 19.22
CA LYS A 653 -31.67 -3.78 17.90
C LYS A 653 -30.59 -4.15 16.91
N THR A 654 -30.66 -5.36 16.40
CA THR A 654 -29.75 -5.78 15.33
C THR A 654 -30.15 -5.12 14.01
N LYS A 655 -29.29 -4.28 13.48
CA LYS A 655 -29.45 -3.62 12.19
C LYS A 655 -28.23 -3.88 11.33
N ARG A 656 -28.43 -4.24 10.07
CA ARG A 656 -27.31 -4.33 9.13
C ARG A 656 -26.84 -2.94 8.78
N ASP A 657 -25.52 -2.72 8.80
CA ASP A 657 -24.90 -1.44 8.41
C ASP A 657 -24.26 -1.55 7.03
N SER A 658 -23.43 -2.56 6.81
CA SER A 658 -22.83 -2.81 5.52
C SER A 658 -22.61 -4.30 5.28
N SER A 659 -22.54 -4.69 4.02
CA SER A 659 -22.23 -6.06 3.59
C SER A 659 -21.35 -6.01 2.37
N THR A 660 -20.25 -6.76 2.37
CA THR A 660 -19.43 -6.97 1.18
C THR A 660 -19.27 -8.46 0.90
N ALA A 661 -19.22 -8.83 -0.36
CA ALA A 661 -18.86 -10.17 -0.79
C ALA A 661 -18.03 -10.08 -2.07
N ALA A 662 -17.04 -10.94 -2.22
CA ALA A 662 -16.23 -11.03 -3.41
C ALA A 662 -16.00 -12.50 -3.79
N LEU A 663 -16.11 -12.77 -5.07
CA LEU A 663 -15.68 -14.03 -5.67
C LEU A 663 -14.57 -13.69 -6.67
N LYS A 664 -13.38 -14.13 -6.38
CA LYS A 664 -12.18 -13.87 -7.19
C LYS A 664 -11.63 -15.18 -7.70
N TRP A 665 -11.35 -15.23 -8.99
CA TRP A 665 -10.59 -16.28 -9.62
C TRP A 665 -9.28 -15.73 -10.17
N THR A 666 -8.22 -16.48 -9.94
CA THR A 666 -6.88 -16.14 -10.45
C THR A 666 -6.31 -17.40 -11.06
N GLY A 667 -6.05 -17.38 -12.35
CA GLY A 667 -5.61 -18.53 -13.11
C GLY A 667 -4.28 -18.29 -13.83
N GLY A 668 -3.57 -19.40 -14.11
CA GLY A 668 -2.29 -19.44 -14.81
C GLY A 668 -1.07 -19.10 -13.96
N ILE A 669 0.08 -19.49 -14.48
CA ILE A 669 1.38 -19.14 -13.91
C ILE A 669 1.47 -17.62 -13.88
N GLN A 670 1.94 -17.05 -12.77
CA GLN A 670 2.08 -15.61 -12.56
C GLN A 670 0.78 -14.79 -12.68
N ASN A 671 -0.39 -15.36 -12.31
CA ASN A 671 -1.69 -14.66 -12.30
C ASN A 671 -2.07 -14.09 -13.68
N CYS A 672 -2.00 -14.91 -14.69
CA CYS A 672 -2.20 -14.54 -16.09
C CYS A 672 -3.57 -13.90 -16.39
N LEU A 673 -4.62 -14.35 -15.70
CA LEU A 673 -5.98 -13.81 -15.75
C LEU A 673 -6.56 -13.77 -14.34
N THR A 674 -7.10 -12.62 -13.97
CA THR A 674 -7.88 -12.47 -12.74
C THR A 674 -9.29 -11.98 -13.10
N ILE A 675 -10.29 -12.67 -12.60
CA ILE A 675 -11.70 -12.27 -12.70
C ILE A 675 -12.22 -12.10 -11.28
N SER A 676 -12.78 -10.94 -10.96
CA SER A 676 -13.48 -10.73 -9.69
C SER A 676 -14.90 -10.23 -9.91
N LEU A 677 -15.80 -10.77 -9.12
CA LEU A 677 -17.16 -10.27 -8.95
C LEU A 677 -17.28 -9.77 -7.52
N ASP A 678 -17.41 -8.48 -7.35
CA ASP A 678 -17.49 -7.82 -6.06
C ASP A 678 -18.91 -7.31 -5.83
N TYR A 679 -19.45 -7.57 -4.65
CA TYR A 679 -20.72 -7.04 -4.17
C TYR A 679 -20.48 -6.17 -2.94
N ASP A 680 -21.05 -4.98 -2.96
CA ASP A 680 -21.02 -4.04 -1.85
C ASP A 680 -22.44 -3.52 -1.58
N ARG A 681 -22.84 -3.57 -0.33
CA ARG A 681 -24.08 -3.01 0.18
C ARG A 681 -23.77 -2.00 1.29
N ASP A 682 -24.12 -0.77 1.02
CA ASP A 682 -24.03 0.34 1.96
C ASP A 682 -25.43 0.80 2.36
N LEU A 683 -25.74 0.70 3.65
CA LEU A 683 -27.04 1.09 4.19
C LEU A 683 -27.03 2.46 4.86
N GLN A 684 -25.89 3.13 4.87
CA GLN A 684 -25.76 4.49 5.42
C GLN A 684 -26.51 5.49 4.53
N LYS A 685 -27.11 6.46 5.19
CA LYS A 685 -27.83 7.55 4.52
C LYS A 685 -27.31 8.87 5.04
N ASP A 686 -27.02 9.78 4.13
CA ASP A 686 -26.61 11.14 4.46
C ASP A 686 -27.07 12.09 3.35
N ARG A 687 -27.97 13.02 3.65
CA ARG A 687 -28.55 14.00 2.70
C ARG A 687 -29.08 13.32 1.43
N ASP A 688 -28.39 13.50 0.30
CA ASP A 688 -28.73 12.93 -1.00
C ASP A 688 -28.03 11.60 -1.30
N ILE A 689 -27.27 11.06 -0.35
CA ILE A 689 -26.70 9.74 -0.40
C ILE A 689 -27.72 8.75 0.15
N SER A 690 -28.18 7.83 -0.68
CA SER A 690 -29.10 6.76 -0.28
C SER A 690 -28.35 5.43 -0.11
N SER A 691 -28.96 4.51 0.64
CA SER A 691 -28.49 3.12 0.67
C SER A 691 -28.41 2.56 -0.74
N SER A 692 -27.36 1.82 -1.03
CA SER A 692 -27.12 1.28 -2.37
C SER A 692 -26.55 -0.12 -2.32
N ASP A 693 -26.94 -0.93 -3.31
CA ASP A 693 -26.29 -2.19 -3.68
C ASP A 693 -25.44 -1.97 -4.93
N GLN A 694 -24.23 -2.46 -4.93
CA GLN A 694 -23.29 -2.35 -6.04
C GLN A 694 -22.73 -3.72 -6.40
N PHE A 695 -22.72 -4.04 -7.69
CA PHE A 695 -22.00 -5.16 -8.26
C PHE A 695 -20.94 -4.65 -9.22
N MET A 696 -19.73 -5.14 -9.09
CA MET A 696 -18.61 -4.80 -9.96
C MET A 696 -17.97 -6.06 -10.50
N LEU A 697 -17.94 -6.19 -11.82
CA LEU A 697 -17.17 -7.21 -12.53
C LEU A 697 -15.86 -6.60 -13.00
N THR A 698 -14.75 -7.18 -12.57
CA THR A 698 -13.41 -6.76 -12.99
C THR A 698 -12.71 -7.95 -13.66
N VAL A 699 -12.14 -7.70 -14.84
CA VAL A 699 -11.34 -8.66 -15.58
C VAL A 699 -9.97 -8.04 -15.86
N ASN A 700 -8.92 -8.63 -15.31
CA ASN A 700 -7.55 -8.17 -15.49
C ASN A 700 -6.76 -9.20 -16.31
N PHE A 701 -6.29 -8.78 -17.46
CA PHE A 701 -5.41 -9.57 -18.31
C PHE A 701 -3.96 -9.15 -18.08
N LYS A 702 -3.07 -10.11 -17.84
CA LYS A 702 -1.62 -9.84 -17.77
C LYS A 702 -1.18 -9.16 -19.08
N TYR A 703 -0.45 -8.05 -18.99
CA TYR A 703 0.05 -7.21 -20.08
C TYR A 703 -0.99 -6.43 -20.92
N LEU A 704 -2.29 -6.61 -20.70
CA LEU A 704 -3.32 -5.86 -21.45
C LEU A 704 -4.09 -4.81 -20.63
N GLY A 705 -3.87 -4.68 -19.31
CA GLY A 705 -4.79 -3.80 -18.58
C GLY A 705 -4.44 -3.31 -17.19
N SER A 706 -3.35 -3.70 -16.55
CA SER A 706 -2.97 -3.13 -15.25
C SER A 706 -1.53 -2.64 -15.25
N ILE A 707 -1.33 -1.35 -15.03
CA ILE A 707 -0.01 -0.78 -14.76
C ILE A 707 0.08 -0.60 -13.25
N THR A 708 0.92 -1.38 -12.57
CA THR A 708 1.18 -1.22 -11.14
C THR A 708 2.33 -0.24 -10.89
N LYS A 709 2.42 0.33 -9.69
CA LYS A 709 3.53 1.22 -9.30
C LYS A 709 4.91 0.57 -9.51
N ASN A 710 5.01 -0.74 -9.30
CA ASN A 710 6.26 -1.48 -9.47
C ASN A 710 6.72 -1.61 -10.93
N ASP A 711 5.80 -1.50 -11.89
CA ASP A 711 6.13 -1.57 -13.32
C ASP A 711 6.71 -0.25 -13.84
N LEU A 712 6.54 0.84 -13.09
CA LEU A 712 6.94 2.18 -13.49
C LEU A 712 8.41 2.51 -13.16
N PHE A 713 9.04 1.86 -12.16
CA PHE A 713 10.28 2.36 -11.53
C PHE A 713 11.42 1.36 -11.36
N LYS A 714 11.39 0.19 -11.97
CA LYS A 714 12.62 -0.61 -12.06
C LYS A 714 13.59 0.11 -13.01
N LYS A 715 14.51 0.87 -12.42
CA LYS A 715 15.68 1.40 -13.08
C LYS A 715 16.39 0.23 -13.77
N ASN A 716 16.75 0.38 -15.04
CA ASN A 716 17.61 -0.58 -15.73
C ASN A 716 18.93 -0.68 -14.95
N GLU A 717 19.11 -1.72 -14.16
CA GLU A 717 20.42 -2.07 -13.57
C GLU A 717 21.32 -2.82 -14.55
N ASN A 718 20.95 -2.89 -15.83
CA ASN A 718 21.78 -3.46 -16.89
C ASN A 718 21.92 -2.42 -18.01
N LYS A 719 22.86 -1.50 -17.84
CA LYS A 719 23.65 -0.90 -18.90
C LYS A 719 25.06 -0.69 -18.38
#